data_8e8a4119c7da2de2dd7345ba323a266e
#
_entry.id   8e8a4119c7da2de2dd7345ba323a266e
#
_cell.length_a   1.000
_cell.length_b   1.000
_cell.length_c   1.000
_cell.angle_alpha   90.00
_cell.angle_beta   90.00
_cell.angle_gamma   90.00
#
_symmetry.space_group_name_H-M   'P 1'
#
loop_
_entity.id
_entity.type
_entity.pdbx_description
1 polymer ?
#
loop_
_entity_poly.entity_id
_entity_poly.type
_entity_poly.pdbx_seq_one_letter_code
_entity_poly.pdbx_strand_id
1 'polypeptide(L)'
;VLNAALAVIVGVLGLVRSGTDEPAAGRLTASELRCEYLVEPLAVHEAAPRLTWVLSSDRRGEVQRAYRILVASTPQKLAADEGDLWDSGKVDSRATAHVPYAGVKLTSRRVCWWKVRAWDRDERPGPWSTPSRWEMGLLDPADWTAAWIEADPRGSGAVVTRAIYRANNGKAERDVTALVAETLARGQAVVASNEALGGDPARNVVKRLVVEYSVDGAPMRAEVAEGGTLPALGTRLPLLRRSFEIRKPVRSARLYATALGVYQLRLNGGRVGDAELAPGWTDYRTRVNYQAFDVTAQILAGENVLGACVAPGWFAGRAGLFHARAFYGSTPSLRCQLEITYEDGSRDTISSDTMWMRQHGPTLAADIMDGEAYDARREIPGWDRPGFDASGWTPVSTRSEARSLQGSLDPPVRILEQRPALSVTEPAPGRWTFDVGENIVGVARLRISAPAGTVLTIRHGEVLNPDGTIYTANLRGAAATDTYVCRGGGVEEWQPCFTFHGFRYVEVTGLPSRPGPEAVTGIVLGTDVPKAGTFSCDNADVNRLQANIVRGMHGNYLSIPTDCPQRDERMGWMADTQVFVPTAAYNADIASFMTKWMLDVADSQRADGAHSDVAPVMKGLNFGTPAWADAGVIVPWTIYEMYGDARILERHIESMTRWVDWCRAHSTGLIRDRDRGNDYGDWLAIGADTPKDLIGTAYFARSTDLVARSLRVLGRDASVYEKLFSEIRAAFIAKYVGPDGEVAGNTQCGYLLAIRFGLLPDGLRPRALERLVADIESRGGRLSTGFVGVGLLLPTLADAGRADVAYRLLLQDAFPSWLFSVKHGATTIWERWDGWTPERGPHPDIGMNSFNHYSLGSCGQWLFSDVGGITPDPEHPGFERMIIRPRVDGPLTEASAGYRSIRGTISVAWKSAAGAMTLDVQVPANTTARLEIPARSLEAIRESGSRLDSVEGITSTEWKDGRARVMLGSGTYRFAVLP
;
A
#
# COMPACT_ATOMS: atom_id res chain seq x y z
N VAL A 1 -0.58 11.18 -34.61
CA VAL A 1 0.31 12.31 -34.86
C VAL A 1 1.14 12.52 -33.63
N LEU A 2 2.44 12.35 -33.79
CA LEU A 2 3.48 12.48 -32.76
C LEU A 2 3.32 13.76 -31.93
N ASN A 3 3.39 13.61 -30.61
CA ASN A 3 3.72 14.72 -29.74
C ASN A 3 5.03 14.42 -29.02
N ALA A 4 5.98 15.29 -29.33
CA ALA A 4 7.31 15.28 -28.77
C ALA A 4 7.30 15.75 -27.32
N ALA A 5 7.98 15.01 -26.45
CA ALA A 5 8.34 15.47 -25.12
C ALA A 5 9.36 16.60 -25.23
N LEU A 6 8.99 17.80 -24.78
CA LEU A 6 9.89 18.94 -24.70
C LEU A 6 10.64 18.85 -23.36
N ALA A 7 11.87 18.37 -23.41
CA ALA A 7 12.83 18.53 -22.31
C ALA A 7 13.34 19.97 -22.33
N VAL A 8 13.02 20.75 -21.31
CA VAL A 8 13.60 22.08 -21.08
C VAL A 8 15.01 21.87 -20.53
N ILE A 9 16.01 21.98 -21.39
CA ILE A 9 17.41 22.13 -21.01
C ILE A 9 17.65 23.62 -20.71
N VAL A 10 17.75 23.94 -19.42
CA VAL A 10 18.28 25.24 -18.99
C VAL A 10 19.80 25.18 -19.14
N GLY A 11 20.30 25.78 -20.19
CA GLY A 11 21.74 25.95 -20.41
C GLY A 11 22.29 27.00 -19.45
N VAL A 12 23.06 26.57 -18.45
CA VAL A 12 23.96 27.43 -17.69
C VAL A 12 25.29 27.45 -18.47
N LEU A 13 25.62 28.58 -19.05
CA LEU A 13 26.97 28.84 -19.59
C LEU A 13 27.97 28.81 -18.43
N GLY A 14 28.63 27.68 -18.25
CA GLY A 14 29.74 27.54 -17.34
C GLY A 14 31.03 28.05 -17.98
N LEU A 15 31.69 29.01 -17.35
CA LEU A 15 33.07 29.35 -17.59
C LEU A 15 33.95 28.10 -17.42
N VAL A 16 34.51 27.63 -18.55
CA VAL A 16 35.50 26.58 -18.57
C VAL A 16 36.78 27.09 -17.91
N ARG A 17 37.05 26.74 -16.66
CA ARG A 17 38.41 26.69 -16.13
C ARG A 17 39.01 25.35 -16.55
N SER A 18 39.99 25.38 -17.42
CA SER A 18 40.83 24.25 -17.77
C SER A 18 41.67 23.84 -16.57
N GLY A 19 41.16 22.89 -15.80
CA GLY A 19 41.91 22.08 -14.89
C GLY A 19 41.53 20.63 -15.21
N THR A 20 42.45 19.90 -15.82
CA THR A 20 42.34 18.47 -16.05
C THR A 20 42.49 17.73 -14.71
N ASP A 21 41.41 17.69 -13.90
CA ASP A 21 41.25 16.66 -12.93
C ASP A 21 40.40 15.54 -13.56
N GLU A 22 41.07 14.53 -14.10
CA GLU A 22 40.41 13.21 -14.28
C GLU A 22 39.70 12.85 -12.98
N PRO A 23 38.44 12.36 -13.02
CA PRO A 23 37.82 11.83 -11.82
C PRO A 23 38.69 10.68 -11.35
N ALA A 24 39.39 10.88 -10.21
CA ALA A 24 40.26 9.86 -9.64
C ALA A 24 39.40 8.62 -9.39
N ALA A 25 39.63 7.57 -10.15
CA ALA A 25 38.96 6.28 -10.02
C ALA A 25 39.01 5.83 -8.56
N GLY A 26 37.83 5.49 -8.00
CA GLY A 26 37.69 4.90 -6.68
C GLY A 26 37.25 5.81 -5.54
N ARG A 27 36.81 7.06 -5.77
CA ARG A 27 36.29 7.92 -4.67
C ARG A 27 34.86 7.53 -4.30
N LEU A 28 34.61 7.44 -2.99
CA LEU A 28 33.28 7.20 -2.44
C LEU A 28 32.37 8.40 -2.71
N THR A 29 31.22 8.15 -3.33
CA THR A 29 30.24 9.20 -3.68
C THR A 29 28.91 8.96 -3.02
N ALA A 30 28.25 10.04 -2.53
CA ALA A 30 26.93 10.01 -1.95
C ALA A 30 25.87 10.50 -2.97
N SER A 31 24.76 9.77 -3.04
CA SER A 31 23.64 10.04 -3.96
C SER A 31 22.32 9.66 -3.31
N GLU A 32 21.21 9.83 -4.03
CA GLU A 32 19.86 9.43 -3.59
C GLU A 32 19.49 10.00 -2.22
N LEU A 33 19.69 11.30 -2.04
CA LEU A 33 19.42 12.01 -0.82
C LEU A 33 17.93 11.99 -0.48
N ARG A 34 17.57 11.56 0.74
CA ARG A 34 16.19 11.49 1.22
C ARG A 34 16.06 12.13 2.59
N CYS A 35 14.88 12.72 2.84
CA CYS A 35 14.43 13.19 4.13
C CYS A 35 13.16 12.42 4.52
N GLU A 36 13.15 11.75 5.67
CA GLU A 36 12.03 10.91 6.12
C GLU A 36 11.55 9.90 5.04
N TYR A 37 12.49 9.19 4.40
CA TYR A 37 12.30 8.26 3.27
C TYR A 37 11.93 8.92 1.93
N LEU A 38 11.50 10.17 1.90
CA LEU A 38 10.99 10.84 0.72
C LEU A 38 12.06 11.68 0.01
N VAL A 39 11.87 11.87 -1.29
CA VAL A 39 12.68 12.78 -2.11
C VAL A 39 12.02 14.15 -2.08
N GLU A 40 12.74 15.16 -1.60
CA GLU A 40 12.32 16.57 -1.55
C GLU A 40 10.89 16.81 -1.00
N PRO A 41 10.53 16.26 0.18
CA PRO A 41 9.18 16.42 0.73
C PRO A 41 8.86 17.87 1.10
N LEU A 42 7.57 18.26 0.91
CA LEU A 42 7.09 19.65 1.11
C LEU A 42 6.32 19.88 2.42
N ALA A 43 6.07 18.85 3.21
CA ALA A 43 5.25 18.98 4.44
C ALA A 43 5.79 18.13 5.59
N VAL A 44 7.11 18.19 5.81
CA VAL A 44 7.75 17.42 6.89
C VAL A 44 7.25 17.91 8.23
N HIS A 45 6.75 17.00 9.07
CA HIS A 45 6.18 17.31 10.40
C HIS A 45 7.09 16.88 11.55
N GLU A 46 8.18 16.17 11.25
CA GLU A 46 9.16 15.73 12.23
C GLU A 46 10.06 16.91 12.66
N ALA A 47 10.16 17.17 13.94
CA ALA A 47 10.97 18.29 14.46
C ALA A 47 12.48 18.10 14.20
N ALA A 48 12.95 16.86 14.22
CA ALA A 48 14.29 16.44 13.85
C ALA A 48 14.22 15.39 12.73
N PRO A 49 14.00 15.82 11.47
CA PRO A 49 13.84 14.89 10.36
C PRO A 49 15.14 14.12 10.12
N ARG A 50 15.02 12.88 9.65
CA ARG A 50 16.17 12.00 9.39
C ARG A 50 16.60 12.10 7.93
N LEU A 51 17.90 12.16 7.76
CA LEU A 51 18.54 12.24 6.46
C LEU A 51 19.15 10.86 6.10
N THR A 52 19.05 10.49 4.84
CA THR A 52 19.55 9.23 4.31
C THR A 52 20.19 9.48 2.96
N TRP A 53 21.29 8.77 2.68
CA TRP A 53 21.96 8.76 1.37
C TRP A 53 22.50 7.37 1.04
N VAL A 54 22.65 7.10 -0.23
CA VAL A 54 23.25 5.88 -0.75
C VAL A 54 24.67 6.18 -1.21
N LEU A 55 25.57 5.24 -0.93
CA LEU A 55 26.97 5.34 -1.34
C LEU A 55 27.26 4.47 -2.56
N SER A 56 28.16 4.95 -3.43
CA SER A 56 28.69 4.19 -4.53
C SER A 56 30.21 4.31 -4.62
N SER A 57 30.87 3.23 -5.05
CA SER A 57 32.31 3.15 -5.29
C SER A 57 32.61 1.99 -6.22
N ASP A 58 33.65 2.13 -7.05
CA ASP A 58 34.14 1.05 -7.92
C ASP A 58 35.12 0.12 -7.17
N ARG A 59 35.50 0.47 -5.94
CA ARG A 59 36.45 -0.31 -5.13
C ARG A 59 35.71 -1.35 -4.30
N ARG A 60 36.24 -2.58 -4.26
CA ARG A 60 35.77 -3.61 -3.35
C ARG A 60 36.16 -3.28 -1.90
N GLY A 61 35.34 -3.67 -0.94
CA GLY A 61 35.54 -3.43 0.48
C GLY A 61 35.54 -1.94 0.88
N GLU A 62 34.91 -1.09 0.07
CA GLU A 62 34.81 0.34 0.36
C GLU A 62 33.83 0.61 1.49
N VAL A 63 34.25 1.44 2.43
CA VAL A 63 33.46 1.84 3.60
C VAL A 63 33.56 3.34 3.84
N GLN A 64 32.50 3.93 4.31
CA GLN A 64 32.49 5.28 4.86
C GLN A 64 33.15 5.28 6.24
N ARG A 65 34.17 6.12 6.44
CA ARG A 65 34.77 6.38 7.73
C ARG A 65 34.12 7.56 8.44
N ALA A 66 33.78 8.58 7.67
CA ALA A 66 33.16 9.77 8.22
C ALA A 66 32.20 10.38 7.18
N TYR A 67 31.35 11.27 7.66
CA TYR A 67 30.55 12.14 6.81
C TYR A 67 30.59 13.58 7.30
N ARG A 68 30.21 14.52 6.45
CA ARG A 68 29.82 15.90 6.82
C ARG A 68 28.56 16.27 6.08
N ILE A 69 27.58 16.76 6.83
CA ILE A 69 26.31 17.26 6.32
C ILE A 69 26.31 18.78 6.46
N LEU A 70 25.92 19.46 5.39
CA LEU A 70 25.61 20.89 5.42
C LEU A 70 24.12 21.06 5.13
N VAL A 71 23.45 21.86 5.97
CA VAL A 71 22.08 22.29 5.76
C VAL A 71 22.02 23.81 5.75
N ALA A 72 21.47 24.39 4.70
CA ALA A 72 21.42 25.81 4.51
C ALA A 72 19.99 26.32 4.24
N SER A 73 19.76 27.58 4.60
CA SER A 73 18.46 28.25 4.38
C SER A 73 18.23 28.65 2.91
N THR A 74 19.29 28.66 2.10
CA THR A 74 19.23 29.00 0.67
C THR A 74 20.21 28.16 -0.14
N PRO A 75 19.95 27.92 -1.44
CA PRO A 75 20.88 27.19 -2.30
C PRO A 75 22.20 27.94 -2.51
N GLN A 76 22.21 29.28 -2.45
CA GLN A 76 23.42 30.10 -2.59
C GLN A 76 24.38 29.87 -1.42
N LYS A 77 23.88 29.86 -0.18
CA LYS A 77 24.67 29.55 1.00
C LYS A 77 25.22 28.15 0.93
N LEU A 78 24.38 27.16 0.57
CA LEU A 78 24.83 25.79 0.40
C LEU A 78 25.92 25.65 -0.66
N ALA A 79 25.81 26.39 -1.78
CA ALA A 79 26.84 26.42 -2.83
C ALA A 79 28.18 27.05 -2.35
N ALA A 80 28.10 27.96 -1.40
CA ALA A 80 29.26 28.58 -0.75
C ALA A 80 29.83 27.73 0.41
N ASP A 81 29.35 26.51 0.60
CA ASP A 81 29.70 25.62 1.72
C ASP A 81 29.32 26.19 3.12
N GLU A 82 28.31 27.09 3.16
CA GLU A 82 27.76 27.64 4.39
C GLU A 82 26.52 26.84 4.85
N GLY A 83 26.67 26.08 5.93
CA GLY A 83 25.57 25.38 6.61
C GLY A 83 24.97 26.22 7.74
N ASP A 84 24.29 27.32 7.41
CA ASP A 84 23.74 28.25 8.42
C ASP A 84 22.59 27.65 9.26
N LEU A 85 21.98 26.56 8.82
CA LEU A 85 21.02 25.79 9.59
C LEU A 85 21.67 24.62 10.33
N TRP A 86 22.63 23.98 9.69
CA TRP A 86 23.42 22.90 10.31
C TRP A 86 24.70 22.64 9.53
N ASP A 87 25.81 22.62 10.24
CA ASP A 87 27.05 22.03 9.81
C ASP A 87 27.43 20.96 10.82
N SER A 88 27.37 19.68 10.44
CA SER A 88 27.72 18.59 11.34
C SER A 88 29.21 18.54 11.71
N GLY A 89 30.07 19.30 10.99
CA GLY A 89 31.48 19.02 10.96
C GLY A 89 31.78 17.63 10.38
N LYS A 90 33.04 17.19 10.44
CA LYS A 90 33.40 15.80 10.11
C LYS A 90 32.98 14.91 11.28
N VAL A 91 32.03 14.02 11.05
CA VAL A 91 31.53 13.03 12.03
C VAL A 91 32.10 11.67 11.69
N ASP A 92 32.91 11.09 12.56
CA ASP A 92 33.46 9.75 12.41
C ASP A 92 32.33 8.72 12.61
N SER A 93 31.73 8.26 11.53
CA SER A 93 30.58 7.34 11.54
C SER A 93 30.39 6.67 10.20
N ARG A 94 29.92 5.42 10.24
CA ARG A 94 29.49 4.64 9.08
C ARG A 94 27.99 4.81 8.76
N ALA A 95 27.25 5.59 9.54
CA ALA A 95 25.82 5.78 9.31
C ALA A 95 25.57 6.49 7.98
N THR A 96 24.66 5.97 7.17
CA THR A 96 24.18 6.55 5.88
C THR A 96 22.67 6.63 5.83
N ALA A 97 21.99 6.09 6.81
CA ALA A 97 20.55 6.09 6.92
C ALA A 97 20.11 6.56 8.31
N HIS A 98 18.94 7.18 8.37
CA HIS A 98 18.30 7.62 9.61
C HIS A 98 19.13 8.61 10.45
N VAL A 99 20.04 9.39 9.84
CA VAL A 99 20.82 10.40 10.54
C VAL A 99 19.92 11.57 10.92
N PRO A 100 19.67 11.80 12.24
CA PRO A 100 18.77 12.87 12.66
C PRO A 100 19.38 14.24 12.40
N TYR A 101 18.58 15.18 11.94
CA TYR A 101 18.95 16.59 11.88
C TYR A 101 19.22 17.11 13.30
N ALA A 102 20.37 17.70 13.51
CA ALA A 102 20.83 18.21 14.82
C ALA A 102 21.23 19.69 14.76
N GLY A 103 20.71 20.44 13.80
CA GLY A 103 20.97 21.87 13.65
C GLY A 103 20.03 22.78 14.46
N VAL A 104 19.83 23.99 13.99
CA VAL A 104 18.93 24.96 14.62
C VAL A 104 17.47 24.44 14.57
N LYS A 105 16.69 24.76 15.60
CA LYS A 105 15.28 24.35 15.66
C LYS A 105 14.52 24.79 14.40
N LEU A 106 13.92 23.83 13.73
CA LEU A 106 13.12 24.07 12.54
C LEU A 106 11.74 24.63 12.91
N THR A 107 11.25 25.54 12.10
CA THR A 107 9.93 26.16 12.22
C THR A 107 9.08 25.84 11.00
N SER A 108 7.78 26.03 11.10
CA SER A 108 6.86 25.88 9.97
C SER A 108 7.35 26.61 8.72
N ARG A 109 7.13 26.01 7.56
CA ARG A 109 7.48 26.58 6.24
C ARG A 109 8.99 26.73 5.98
N ARG A 110 9.85 26.21 6.87
CA ARG A 110 11.30 26.31 6.70
C ARG A 110 11.74 25.45 5.55
N VAL A 111 12.31 26.08 4.53
CA VAL A 111 13.01 25.39 3.44
C VAL A 111 14.43 25.10 3.89
N CYS A 112 14.87 23.88 3.75
CA CYS A 112 16.17 23.36 4.11
C CYS A 112 16.84 22.75 2.89
N TRP A 113 17.93 23.34 2.44
CA TRP A 113 18.78 22.81 1.36
C TRP A 113 19.95 22.07 1.98
N TRP A 114 20.28 20.90 1.47
CA TRP A 114 21.32 20.12 2.07
C TRP A 114 22.16 19.32 1.08
N LYS A 115 23.38 19.00 1.51
CA LYS A 115 24.28 18.11 0.81
C LYS A 115 25.14 17.36 1.81
N VAL A 116 25.71 16.23 1.39
CA VAL A 116 26.58 15.40 2.21
C VAL A 116 27.85 15.05 1.43
N ARG A 117 28.94 14.91 2.20
CA ARG A 117 30.23 14.41 1.73
C ARG A 117 30.65 13.26 2.62
N ALA A 118 31.16 12.19 2.05
CA ALA A 118 31.68 11.03 2.75
C ALA A 118 33.22 10.95 2.65
N TRP A 119 33.85 10.36 3.65
CA TRP A 119 35.25 9.97 3.62
C TRP A 119 35.37 8.47 3.41
N ASP A 120 36.25 8.07 2.48
CA ASP A 120 36.49 6.67 2.14
C ASP A 120 37.29 5.90 3.23
N ARG A 121 37.58 4.64 2.98
CA ARG A 121 38.35 3.77 3.90
C ARG A 121 39.78 4.29 4.18
N ASP A 122 40.32 5.10 3.26
CA ASP A 122 41.64 5.70 3.38
C ASP A 122 41.61 7.12 3.98
N GLU A 123 40.42 7.53 4.53
CA GLU A 123 40.14 8.86 5.11
C GLU A 123 40.26 10.01 4.10
N ARG A 124 40.08 9.74 2.80
CA ARG A 124 40.07 10.76 1.77
C ARG A 124 38.63 11.27 1.58
N PRO A 125 38.42 12.59 1.52
CA PRO A 125 37.10 13.13 1.26
C PRO A 125 36.66 12.88 -0.19
N GLY A 126 35.46 12.35 -0.37
CA GLY A 126 34.78 12.31 -1.64
C GLY A 126 34.24 13.69 -2.06
N PRO A 127 33.62 13.79 -3.23
CA PRO A 127 32.92 15.00 -3.62
C PRO A 127 31.70 15.25 -2.74
N TRP A 128 31.21 16.50 -2.72
CA TRP A 128 29.87 16.75 -2.22
C TRP A 128 28.84 16.08 -3.13
N SER A 129 27.77 15.57 -2.54
CA SER A 129 26.59 15.12 -3.28
C SER A 129 25.96 16.28 -4.06
N THR A 130 25.14 15.95 -5.06
CA THR A 130 24.16 16.92 -5.58
C THR A 130 23.28 17.40 -4.41
N PRO A 131 22.96 18.72 -4.36
CA PRO A 131 22.04 19.22 -3.34
C PRO A 131 20.65 18.61 -3.46
N SER A 132 19.98 18.45 -2.32
CA SER A 132 18.57 18.12 -2.19
C SER A 132 17.93 19.10 -1.21
N ARG A 133 16.63 19.06 -1.07
CA ARG A 133 15.89 19.91 -0.13
C ARG A 133 14.78 19.16 0.57
N TRP A 134 14.32 19.74 1.67
CA TRP A 134 13.00 19.45 2.23
C TRP A 134 12.36 20.75 2.72
N GLU A 135 11.07 20.73 2.92
CA GLU A 135 10.33 21.86 3.46
C GLU A 135 9.49 21.40 4.65
N MET A 136 9.57 22.14 5.75
CA MET A 136 8.74 21.88 6.92
C MET A 136 7.29 22.23 6.63
N GLY A 137 6.38 21.40 7.12
CA GLY A 137 4.95 21.64 7.04
C GLY A 137 4.46 22.76 7.98
N LEU A 138 3.17 22.80 8.20
CA LEU A 138 2.51 23.67 9.17
C LEU A 138 2.50 22.98 10.53
N LEU A 139 3.48 23.28 11.39
CA LEU A 139 3.75 22.55 12.63
C LEU A 139 2.85 22.96 13.80
N ASP A 140 2.33 24.19 13.76
CA ASP A 140 1.45 24.73 14.80
C ASP A 140 0.00 24.81 14.24
N PRO A 141 -1.02 24.40 14.99
CA PRO A 141 -2.41 24.62 14.60
C PRO A 141 -2.74 26.08 14.24
N ALA A 142 -2.04 27.06 14.85
CA ALA A 142 -2.20 28.48 14.55
C ALA A 142 -1.64 28.88 13.17
N ASP A 143 -0.84 28.04 12.53
CA ASP A 143 -0.38 28.26 11.15
C ASP A 143 -1.52 28.22 10.12
N TRP A 144 -2.61 27.54 10.46
CA TRP A 144 -3.78 27.43 9.63
C TRP A 144 -4.72 28.61 9.85
N THR A 145 -4.76 29.55 8.91
CA THR A 145 -5.73 30.66 8.88
C THR A 145 -7.02 30.30 8.14
N ALA A 146 -6.98 29.23 7.35
CA ALA A 146 -8.10 28.72 6.58
C ALA A 146 -9.19 28.11 7.47
N ALA A 147 -10.45 28.32 7.15
CA ALA A 147 -11.60 27.63 7.72
C ALA A 147 -11.96 26.37 6.91
N TRP A 148 -12.68 25.45 7.53
CA TRP A 148 -13.37 24.40 6.79
C TRP A 148 -14.54 25.01 6.04
N ILE A 149 -14.58 24.90 4.72
CA ILE A 149 -15.72 25.31 3.88
C ILE A 149 -16.52 24.07 3.49
N GLU A 150 -17.85 24.17 3.62
CA GLU A 150 -18.72 23.03 3.37
C GLU A 150 -18.94 22.82 1.86
N ALA A 151 -18.62 21.64 1.41
CA ALA A 151 -18.97 21.13 0.09
C ALA A 151 -20.27 20.32 0.23
N ASP A 152 -21.35 20.99 0.64
CA ASP A 152 -22.64 20.36 0.86
C ASP A 152 -23.22 19.83 -0.45
N PRO A 153 -23.31 18.51 -0.62
CA PRO A 153 -23.80 17.90 -1.84
C PRO A 153 -25.34 17.89 -1.90
N ARG A 154 -26.04 18.43 -0.89
CA ARG A 154 -27.50 18.41 -0.88
C ARG A 154 -28.03 19.25 -2.04
N GLY A 155 -28.56 18.57 -3.04
CA GLY A 155 -29.31 19.14 -4.15
C GLY A 155 -30.69 18.53 -4.17
N SER A 156 -31.72 19.34 -4.31
CA SER A 156 -33.08 18.86 -4.58
C SER A 156 -33.21 18.49 -6.06
N GLY A 157 -34.03 17.52 -6.38
CA GLY A 157 -34.39 17.20 -7.76
C GLY A 157 -34.33 15.73 -8.14
N ALA A 158 -34.08 14.86 -7.18
CA ALA A 158 -34.20 13.43 -7.40
C ALA A 158 -35.67 13.05 -7.47
N VAL A 159 -36.05 12.43 -8.59
CA VAL A 159 -37.38 11.88 -8.79
C VAL A 159 -37.26 10.37 -8.90
N VAL A 160 -37.82 9.63 -7.94
CA VAL A 160 -37.90 8.17 -8.00
C VAL A 160 -38.83 7.75 -9.14
N THR A 161 -38.28 7.02 -10.09
CA THR A 161 -39.03 6.51 -11.24
C THR A 161 -39.50 5.08 -11.02
N ARG A 162 -38.72 4.29 -10.30
CA ARG A 162 -39.06 2.91 -9.93
C ARG A 162 -38.27 2.50 -8.69
N ALA A 163 -38.90 1.75 -7.79
CA ALA A 163 -38.19 1.12 -6.66
C ALA A 163 -38.73 -0.30 -6.45
N ILE A 164 -37.80 -1.27 -6.45
CA ILE A 164 -38.13 -2.70 -6.35
C ILE A 164 -37.39 -3.30 -5.19
N TYR A 165 -38.11 -3.91 -4.26
CA TYR A 165 -37.54 -4.73 -3.20
C TYR A 165 -37.60 -6.19 -3.62
N ARG A 166 -36.45 -6.78 -3.94
CA ARG A 166 -36.40 -8.11 -4.55
C ARG A 166 -35.44 -9.05 -3.87
N ALA A 167 -35.74 -10.35 -3.93
CA ALA A 167 -34.86 -11.44 -3.53
C ALA A 167 -33.64 -11.51 -4.43
N ASN A 168 -32.47 -11.78 -3.83
CA ASN A 168 -31.20 -11.87 -4.55
C ASN A 168 -31.18 -13.01 -5.58
N ASN A 169 -32.03 -14.03 -5.42
CA ASN A 169 -32.17 -15.10 -6.41
C ASN A 169 -33.10 -14.75 -7.60
N GLY A 170 -33.62 -13.51 -7.66
CA GLY A 170 -34.48 -13.02 -8.75
C GLY A 170 -35.88 -13.63 -8.84
N LYS A 171 -36.25 -14.52 -7.93
CA LYS A 171 -37.53 -15.27 -8.02
C LYS A 171 -38.75 -14.57 -7.41
N ALA A 172 -38.51 -13.51 -6.65
CA ALA A 172 -39.62 -12.75 -6.05
C ALA A 172 -39.21 -11.29 -5.89
N GLU A 173 -40.14 -10.40 -6.23
CA GLU A 173 -39.93 -8.95 -6.10
C GLU A 173 -41.26 -8.26 -5.69
N ARG A 174 -41.09 -7.07 -5.13
CA ARG A 174 -42.17 -6.18 -4.74
C ARG A 174 -41.90 -4.78 -5.23
N ASP A 175 -42.84 -4.19 -5.90
CA ASP A 175 -42.79 -2.77 -6.24
C ASP A 175 -43.08 -1.93 -4.98
N VAL A 176 -42.14 -1.07 -4.65
CA VAL A 176 -42.17 -0.18 -3.50
C VAL A 176 -41.97 1.28 -3.91
N THR A 177 -42.16 1.59 -5.17
CA THR A 177 -41.91 2.90 -5.78
C THR A 177 -42.62 4.03 -5.05
N ALA A 178 -43.93 3.91 -4.84
CA ALA A 178 -44.71 4.93 -4.13
C ALA A 178 -44.24 5.13 -2.70
N LEU A 179 -43.99 4.03 -1.99
CA LEU A 179 -43.53 4.04 -0.58
C LEU A 179 -42.17 4.71 -0.43
N VAL A 180 -41.19 4.38 -1.31
CA VAL A 180 -39.84 4.98 -1.30
C VAL A 180 -39.94 6.47 -1.64
N ALA A 181 -40.71 6.85 -2.67
CA ALA A 181 -40.88 8.25 -3.07
C ALA A 181 -41.51 9.08 -1.95
N GLU A 182 -42.56 8.57 -1.29
CA GLU A 182 -43.23 9.24 -0.18
C GLU A 182 -42.32 9.38 1.05
N THR A 183 -41.54 8.33 1.41
CA THR A 183 -40.62 8.38 2.54
C THR A 183 -39.54 9.43 2.32
N LEU A 184 -38.98 9.50 1.11
CA LEU A 184 -38.00 10.52 0.73
C LEU A 184 -38.60 11.93 0.71
N ALA A 185 -39.82 12.09 0.22
CA ALA A 185 -40.53 13.39 0.19
C ALA A 185 -40.77 13.94 1.60
N ARG A 186 -40.90 13.07 2.61
CA ARG A 186 -40.99 13.44 4.03
C ARG A 186 -39.62 13.71 4.66
N GLY A 187 -38.53 13.62 3.92
CA GLY A 187 -37.17 13.79 4.42
C GLY A 187 -36.70 12.64 5.33
N GLN A 188 -37.35 11.49 5.26
CA GLN A 188 -37.03 10.32 6.09
C GLN A 188 -36.06 9.38 5.35
N ALA A 189 -35.21 8.70 6.12
CA ALA A 189 -34.33 7.69 5.59
C ALA A 189 -35.11 6.43 5.16
N VAL A 190 -34.82 5.90 3.99
CA VAL A 190 -35.40 4.63 3.50
C VAL A 190 -34.48 3.50 3.90
N VAL A 191 -34.94 2.58 4.72
CA VAL A 191 -34.22 1.36 5.12
C VAL A 191 -34.71 0.19 4.28
N ALA A 192 -33.80 -0.58 3.68
CA ALA A 192 -34.13 -1.75 2.89
C ALA A 192 -34.46 -2.95 3.81
N SER A 193 -35.59 -2.89 4.50
CA SER A 193 -36.04 -3.96 5.39
C SER A 193 -37.46 -4.41 5.08
N ASN A 194 -37.79 -5.64 5.46
CA ASN A 194 -39.14 -6.19 5.30
C ASN A 194 -40.21 -5.31 5.97
N GLU A 195 -39.89 -4.79 7.14
CA GLU A 195 -40.77 -3.91 7.92
C GLU A 195 -40.96 -2.56 7.22
N ALA A 196 -39.84 -1.88 6.86
CA ALA A 196 -39.88 -0.54 6.25
C ALA A 196 -40.47 -0.54 4.84
N LEU A 197 -40.35 -1.64 4.09
CA LEU A 197 -40.79 -1.77 2.69
C LEU A 197 -42.06 -2.58 2.52
N GLY A 198 -42.85 -2.72 3.61
CA GLY A 198 -44.22 -3.24 3.57
C GLY A 198 -44.33 -4.75 3.41
N GLY A 199 -43.31 -5.54 3.75
CA GLY A 199 -43.37 -6.99 3.85
C GLY A 199 -42.27 -7.72 3.14
N ASP A 200 -42.16 -9.01 3.42
CA ASP A 200 -41.11 -9.91 2.92
C ASP A 200 -41.55 -10.53 1.56
N PRO A 201 -40.87 -10.19 0.44
CA PRO A 201 -41.17 -10.80 -0.85
C PRO A 201 -40.70 -12.27 -0.94
N ALA A 202 -39.75 -12.72 -0.12
CA ALA A 202 -39.25 -14.09 -0.12
C ALA A 202 -38.67 -14.49 1.22
N ARG A 203 -39.34 -15.35 1.98
CA ARG A 203 -38.85 -15.83 3.30
C ARG A 203 -37.52 -16.57 3.18
N ASN A 204 -36.63 -16.30 4.12
CA ASN A 204 -35.30 -16.91 4.21
C ASN A 204 -34.38 -16.69 3.00
N VAL A 205 -34.64 -15.65 2.20
CA VAL A 205 -33.77 -15.23 1.11
C VAL A 205 -33.36 -13.79 1.36
N VAL A 206 -32.06 -13.48 1.24
CA VAL A 206 -31.55 -12.11 1.32
C VAL A 206 -32.11 -11.29 0.18
N LYS A 207 -32.49 -10.04 0.45
CA LYS A 207 -33.12 -9.14 -0.52
C LYS A 207 -32.25 -7.91 -0.76
N ARG A 208 -32.66 -7.14 -1.74
CA ARG A 208 -32.09 -5.82 -2.04
C ARG A 208 -33.19 -4.86 -2.47
N LEU A 209 -33.02 -3.61 -2.13
CA LEU A 209 -33.82 -2.50 -2.68
C LEU A 209 -33.08 -1.92 -3.87
N VAL A 210 -33.70 -1.91 -5.02
CA VAL A 210 -33.22 -1.26 -6.26
C VAL A 210 -34.07 -0.05 -6.51
N VAL A 211 -33.50 1.15 -6.57
CA VAL A 211 -34.19 2.40 -6.83
C VAL A 211 -33.65 3.00 -8.12
N GLU A 212 -34.52 3.11 -9.13
CA GLU A 212 -34.26 3.88 -10.32
C GLU A 212 -34.88 5.27 -10.11
N TYR A 213 -34.10 6.30 -10.36
CA TYR A 213 -34.50 7.68 -10.15
C TYR A 213 -33.82 8.58 -11.18
N SER A 214 -34.33 9.79 -11.34
CA SER A 214 -33.64 10.79 -12.17
C SER A 214 -33.23 11.99 -11.33
N VAL A 215 -32.08 12.57 -11.67
CA VAL A 215 -31.63 13.87 -11.16
C VAL A 215 -31.65 14.83 -12.33
N ASP A 216 -32.59 15.81 -12.31
CA ASP A 216 -32.84 16.74 -13.41
C ASP A 216 -32.94 16.06 -14.79
N GLY A 217 -33.65 14.94 -14.82
CA GLY A 217 -33.89 14.15 -16.05
C GLY A 217 -32.77 13.19 -16.43
N ALA A 218 -31.61 13.20 -15.74
CA ALA A 218 -30.58 12.19 -15.92
C ALA A 218 -30.95 10.92 -15.13
N PRO A 219 -31.06 9.74 -15.75
CA PRO A 219 -31.44 8.53 -15.06
C PRO A 219 -30.29 8.04 -14.18
N MET A 220 -30.63 7.63 -12.97
CA MET A 220 -29.75 7.17 -11.93
C MET A 220 -30.30 5.87 -11.34
N ARG A 221 -29.43 5.09 -10.73
CA ARG A 221 -29.79 3.88 -10.01
C ARG A 221 -29.02 3.80 -8.68
N ALA A 222 -29.73 3.45 -7.62
CA ALA A 222 -29.16 3.07 -6.34
C ALA A 222 -29.60 1.66 -6.00
N GLU A 223 -28.71 0.90 -5.40
CA GLU A 223 -28.99 -0.47 -4.95
C GLU A 223 -28.54 -0.61 -3.48
N VAL A 224 -29.42 -1.16 -2.65
CA VAL A 224 -29.20 -1.27 -1.21
C VAL A 224 -29.54 -2.68 -0.76
N ALA A 225 -28.62 -3.37 -0.12
CA ALA A 225 -28.90 -4.68 0.44
C ALA A 225 -29.83 -4.61 1.65
N GLU A 226 -30.45 -5.73 1.98
CA GLU A 226 -31.34 -5.84 3.13
C GLU A 226 -30.65 -5.37 4.41
N GLY A 227 -31.34 -4.53 5.19
CA GLY A 227 -30.83 -3.86 6.37
C GLY A 227 -30.06 -2.55 6.13
N GLY A 228 -29.66 -2.27 4.91
CA GLY A 228 -28.98 -1.02 4.54
C GLY A 228 -29.94 0.16 4.38
N THR A 229 -29.40 1.38 4.46
CA THR A 229 -30.15 2.63 4.27
C THR A 229 -29.87 3.19 2.87
N LEU A 230 -30.91 3.55 2.13
CA LEU A 230 -30.81 4.20 0.84
C LEU A 230 -30.02 5.51 0.99
N PRO A 231 -28.95 5.73 0.21
CA PRO A 231 -28.22 6.98 0.23
C PRO A 231 -29.12 8.15 -0.17
N ALA A 232 -28.76 9.36 0.25
CA ALA A 232 -29.46 10.56 -0.18
C ALA A 232 -29.41 10.66 -1.72
N LEU A 233 -30.58 10.61 -2.37
CA LEU A 233 -30.68 10.71 -3.81
C LEU A 233 -30.52 12.17 -4.25
N GLY A 234 -29.88 12.39 -5.40
CA GLY A 234 -29.74 13.72 -5.99
C GLY A 234 -28.66 14.60 -5.35
N THR A 235 -27.67 13.99 -4.71
CA THR A 235 -26.52 14.71 -4.16
C THR A 235 -25.57 15.07 -5.29
N ARG A 236 -25.51 16.34 -5.70
CA ARG A 236 -24.55 16.82 -6.69
C ARG A 236 -23.29 17.34 -6.01
N LEU A 237 -22.12 16.99 -6.53
CA LEU A 237 -20.89 17.55 -6.04
C LEU A 237 -20.78 19.01 -6.46
N PRO A 238 -20.52 19.93 -5.52
CA PRO A 238 -20.30 21.32 -5.85
C PRO A 238 -18.90 21.53 -6.44
N LEU A 239 -18.84 22.44 -7.41
CA LEU A 239 -17.62 23.15 -7.78
C LEU A 239 -17.46 24.31 -6.82
N LEU A 240 -16.27 24.44 -6.24
CA LEU A 240 -15.90 25.52 -5.31
C LEU A 240 -14.90 26.44 -6.00
N ARG A 241 -15.07 27.75 -5.89
CA ARG A 241 -14.26 28.75 -6.59
C ARG A 241 -13.91 29.94 -5.70
N ARG A 242 -12.66 30.40 -5.82
CA ARG A 242 -12.16 31.64 -5.20
C ARG A 242 -11.30 32.40 -6.20
N SER A 243 -11.69 33.62 -6.60
CA SER A 243 -10.82 34.54 -7.35
C SER A 243 -10.00 35.41 -6.38
N PHE A 244 -8.80 35.78 -6.80
CA PHE A 244 -7.88 36.67 -6.07
C PHE A 244 -6.93 37.37 -7.04
N GLU A 245 -6.31 38.45 -6.60
CA GLU A 245 -5.50 39.35 -7.40
C GLU A 245 -4.04 39.30 -6.99
N ILE A 246 -3.12 39.18 -7.97
CA ILE A 246 -1.68 39.22 -7.76
C ILE A 246 -1.11 40.48 -8.42
N ARG A 247 -0.57 41.37 -7.62
CA ARG A 247 -0.10 42.70 -8.03
C ARG A 247 1.42 42.86 -8.02
N LYS A 248 2.14 41.90 -7.48
CA LYS A 248 3.59 41.95 -7.31
C LYS A 248 4.24 40.70 -7.93
N PRO A 249 5.51 40.78 -8.36
CA PRO A 249 6.25 39.60 -8.79
C PRO A 249 6.35 38.55 -7.68
N VAL A 250 5.97 37.31 -8.01
CA VAL A 250 5.91 36.17 -7.07
C VAL A 250 7.26 35.45 -7.07
N ARG A 251 7.85 35.29 -5.89
CA ARG A 251 9.04 34.47 -5.67
C ARG A 251 8.69 33.00 -5.45
N SER A 252 7.66 32.72 -4.66
CA SER A 252 7.20 31.36 -4.41
C SER A 252 5.75 31.33 -3.93
N ALA A 253 5.05 30.23 -4.26
CA ALA A 253 3.69 30.00 -3.80
C ALA A 253 3.53 28.55 -3.33
N ARG A 254 2.95 28.36 -2.12
CA ARG A 254 2.68 27.06 -1.51
C ARG A 254 1.20 26.93 -1.22
N LEU A 255 0.59 25.85 -1.71
CA LEU A 255 -0.79 25.52 -1.43
C LEU A 255 -0.85 24.32 -0.49
N TYR A 256 -1.35 24.54 0.71
CA TYR A 256 -1.65 23.50 1.70
C TYR A 256 -3.12 23.14 1.61
N ALA A 257 -3.45 21.87 1.54
CA ALA A 257 -4.84 21.47 1.37
C ALA A 257 -5.17 20.12 2.01
N THR A 258 -6.40 20.00 2.49
CA THR A 258 -6.97 18.77 3.02
C THR A 258 -8.50 18.79 2.86
N ALA A 259 -9.15 17.63 3.03
CA ALA A 259 -10.59 17.52 3.01
C ALA A 259 -11.13 16.53 4.06
N LEU A 260 -12.34 16.78 4.49
CA LEU A 260 -13.21 15.75 5.07
C LEU A 260 -13.98 15.12 3.90
N GLY A 261 -13.38 14.09 3.32
CA GLY A 261 -13.76 13.51 2.03
C GLY A 261 -12.53 13.30 1.15
N VAL A 262 -12.72 13.33 -0.17
CA VAL A 262 -11.65 13.34 -1.16
C VAL A 262 -11.79 14.56 -2.06
N TYR A 263 -10.68 15.12 -2.52
CA TYR A 263 -10.70 16.38 -3.26
C TYR A 263 -9.82 16.38 -4.51
N GLN A 264 -10.16 17.25 -5.43
CA GLN A 264 -9.31 17.70 -6.53
C GLN A 264 -9.21 19.22 -6.51
N LEU A 265 -7.99 19.75 -6.68
CA LEU A 265 -7.74 21.20 -6.75
C LEU A 265 -7.34 21.61 -8.15
N ARG A 266 -7.70 22.85 -8.49
CA ARG A 266 -7.34 23.49 -9.76
C ARG A 266 -6.88 24.92 -9.49
N LEU A 267 -5.92 25.38 -10.30
CA LEU A 267 -5.44 26.75 -10.27
C LEU A 267 -5.35 27.27 -11.71
N ASN A 268 -6.09 28.32 -12.02
CA ASN A 268 -6.11 28.96 -13.35
C ASN A 268 -6.42 27.99 -14.51
N GLY A 269 -7.34 27.02 -14.29
CA GLY A 269 -7.71 26.00 -15.26
C GLY A 269 -6.79 24.76 -15.27
N GLY A 270 -5.66 24.78 -14.57
CA GLY A 270 -4.75 23.65 -14.42
C GLY A 270 -5.06 22.81 -13.18
N ARG A 271 -4.86 21.51 -13.24
CA ARG A 271 -4.90 20.63 -12.05
C ARG A 271 -3.70 20.95 -11.13
N VAL A 272 -3.92 20.94 -9.82
CA VAL A 272 -2.87 21.06 -8.81
C VAL A 272 -2.44 19.67 -8.35
N GLY A 273 -1.16 19.35 -8.58
CA GLY A 273 -0.59 18.06 -8.24
C GLY A 273 -1.13 16.91 -9.10
N ASP A 274 -0.73 15.69 -8.76
CA ASP A 274 -1.05 14.46 -9.48
C ASP A 274 -1.61 13.36 -8.55
N ALA A 275 -1.86 13.72 -7.29
CA ALA A 275 -2.43 12.82 -6.31
C ALA A 275 -3.91 12.54 -6.62
N GLU A 276 -4.28 11.25 -6.58
CA GLU A 276 -5.65 10.79 -6.64
C GLU A 276 -6.17 10.51 -5.23
N LEU A 277 -7.47 10.63 -5.01
CA LEU A 277 -8.15 10.32 -3.75
C LEU A 277 -7.53 10.99 -2.50
N ALA A 278 -6.87 12.16 -2.68
CA ALA A 278 -6.34 12.93 -1.56
C ALA A 278 -7.47 13.44 -0.64
N PRO A 279 -7.24 13.54 0.68
CA PRO A 279 -6.00 13.43 1.43
C PRO A 279 -5.61 12.00 1.82
N GLY A 280 -6.36 10.99 1.42
CA GLY A 280 -6.20 9.61 1.82
C GLY A 280 -7.04 9.25 3.04
N TRP A 281 -6.95 7.98 3.45
CA TRP A 281 -7.74 7.44 4.57
C TRP A 281 -6.91 7.40 5.86
N THR A 282 -7.44 8.02 6.92
CA THR A 282 -7.00 7.95 8.32
C THR A 282 -8.21 7.74 9.20
N ASP A 283 -8.04 7.53 10.49
CA ASP A 283 -9.16 7.73 11.42
C ASP A 283 -9.43 9.24 11.55
N TYR A 284 -10.37 9.73 10.73
CA TYR A 284 -10.71 11.15 10.70
C TYR A 284 -11.20 11.73 12.04
N ARG A 285 -11.51 10.88 13.03
CA ARG A 285 -11.84 11.33 14.40
C ARG A 285 -10.60 11.80 15.15
N THR A 286 -9.45 11.22 14.81
CA THR A 286 -8.17 11.48 15.50
C THR A 286 -7.28 12.41 14.68
N ARG A 287 -7.12 12.14 13.37
CA ARG A 287 -6.15 12.82 12.51
C ARG A 287 -6.64 12.93 11.08
N VAL A 288 -6.28 14.01 10.40
CA VAL A 288 -6.46 14.20 8.96
C VAL A 288 -5.12 14.60 8.35
N ASN A 289 -4.72 13.90 7.28
CA ASN A 289 -3.54 14.28 6.53
C ASN A 289 -3.82 15.50 5.65
N TYR A 290 -2.80 16.33 5.41
CA TYR A 290 -2.85 17.38 4.40
C TYR A 290 -1.68 17.25 3.42
N GLN A 291 -1.87 17.75 2.21
CA GLN A 291 -0.84 17.82 1.17
C GLN A 291 -0.34 19.25 1.04
N ALA A 292 0.93 19.41 0.66
CA ALA A 292 1.52 20.66 0.27
C ALA A 292 1.99 20.60 -1.18
N PHE A 293 1.68 21.65 -1.95
CA PHE A 293 1.99 21.74 -3.37
C PHE A 293 2.80 23.01 -3.66
N ASP A 294 3.85 22.91 -4.48
CA ASP A 294 4.50 24.06 -5.09
C ASP A 294 3.70 24.48 -6.31
N VAL A 295 3.00 25.59 -6.22
CA VAL A 295 2.17 26.13 -7.29
C VAL A 295 2.73 27.42 -7.89
N THR A 296 4.01 27.72 -7.62
CA THR A 296 4.67 28.96 -8.06
C THR A 296 4.52 29.20 -9.56
N ALA A 297 4.73 28.15 -10.37
CA ALA A 297 4.63 28.22 -11.83
C ALA A 297 3.21 28.38 -12.36
N GLN A 298 2.19 28.15 -11.54
CA GLN A 298 0.78 28.27 -11.92
C GLN A 298 0.18 29.64 -11.59
N ILE A 299 0.89 30.48 -10.83
CA ILE A 299 0.42 31.83 -10.47
C ILE A 299 0.61 32.77 -11.64
N LEU A 300 -0.43 33.54 -11.95
CA LEU A 300 -0.43 34.55 -12.98
C LEU A 300 -0.34 35.96 -12.36
N ALA A 301 0.19 36.93 -13.09
CA ALA A 301 0.01 38.36 -12.74
C ALA A 301 -1.46 38.75 -13.00
N GLY A 302 -2.05 39.54 -12.11
CA GLY A 302 -3.46 39.92 -12.17
C GLY A 302 -4.38 38.89 -11.52
N GLU A 303 -5.57 38.69 -12.10
CA GLU A 303 -6.59 37.78 -11.57
C GLU A 303 -6.12 36.32 -11.63
N ASN A 304 -6.34 35.59 -10.55
CA ASN A 304 -6.13 34.16 -10.41
C ASN A 304 -7.37 33.50 -9.81
N VAL A 305 -7.53 32.19 -10.06
CA VAL A 305 -8.67 31.41 -9.57
C VAL A 305 -8.21 30.09 -8.98
N LEU A 306 -8.49 29.89 -7.70
CA LEU A 306 -8.50 28.58 -7.08
C LEU A 306 -9.86 27.91 -7.31
N GLY A 307 -9.86 26.68 -7.81
CA GLY A 307 -11.01 25.84 -7.96
C GLY A 307 -10.86 24.55 -7.17
N ALA A 308 -11.95 23.99 -6.70
CA ALA A 308 -11.96 22.69 -6.04
C ALA A 308 -13.24 21.90 -6.32
N CYS A 309 -13.11 20.58 -6.30
CA CYS A 309 -14.22 19.64 -6.24
C CYS A 309 -13.98 18.71 -5.04
N VAL A 310 -15.01 18.45 -4.24
CA VAL A 310 -14.91 17.61 -3.04
C VAL A 310 -16.01 16.58 -3.06
N ALA A 311 -15.63 15.31 -2.89
CA ALA A 311 -16.53 14.17 -2.85
C ALA A 311 -16.55 13.49 -1.47
N PRO A 312 -17.58 12.69 -1.16
CA PRO A 312 -17.72 12.03 0.13
C PRO A 312 -16.51 11.21 0.58
N GLY A 313 -15.86 10.47 -0.32
CA GLY A 313 -14.71 9.63 -0.02
C GLY A 313 -14.97 8.66 1.14
N TRP A 314 -13.94 8.33 1.91
CA TRP A 314 -14.08 7.50 3.12
C TRP A 314 -14.74 8.23 4.29
N PHE A 315 -14.76 9.57 4.28
CA PHE A 315 -15.34 10.35 5.37
C PHE A 315 -16.86 10.27 5.42
N ALA A 316 -17.53 10.57 4.31
CA ALA A 316 -18.98 10.69 4.21
C ALA A 316 -19.62 9.66 3.26
N GLY A 317 -18.83 8.97 2.45
CA GLY A 317 -19.24 7.88 1.59
C GLY A 317 -19.34 6.55 2.31
N ARG A 318 -19.42 5.48 1.54
CA ARG A 318 -19.36 4.10 2.04
C ARG A 318 -17.91 3.73 2.35
N ALA A 319 -17.72 3.07 3.48
CA ALA A 319 -16.43 2.52 3.88
C ALA A 319 -16.64 1.26 4.72
N GLY A 320 -15.84 0.22 4.48
CA GLY A 320 -15.92 -1.04 5.22
C GLY A 320 -17.17 -1.88 4.91
N LEU A 321 -17.51 -2.74 5.86
CA LEU A 321 -18.61 -3.71 5.77
C LEU A 321 -19.96 -3.13 6.21
N PHE A 322 -21.02 -3.95 6.05
CA PHE A 322 -22.34 -3.69 6.60
C PHE A 322 -22.99 -2.39 6.12
N HIS A 323 -22.70 -2.01 4.87
CA HIS A 323 -23.22 -0.77 4.24
C HIS A 323 -22.94 0.50 5.07
N ALA A 324 -21.87 0.50 5.88
CA ALA A 324 -21.50 1.65 6.69
C ALA A 324 -21.26 2.88 5.80
N ARG A 325 -22.02 3.94 6.04
CA ARG A 325 -21.93 5.21 5.32
C ARG A 325 -21.83 6.34 6.34
N ALA A 326 -21.09 7.40 5.99
CA ALA A 326 -20.91 8.58 6.82
C ALA A 326 -20.39 8.26 8.24
N PHE A 327 -19.48 7.28 8.31
CA PHE A 327 -18.96 6.78 9.59
C PHE A 327 -18.22 7.86 10.38
N TYR A 328 -17.52 8.75 9.70
CA TYR A 328 -16.77 9.84 10.32
C TYR A 328 -17.52 11.19 10.30
N GLY A 329 -18.56 11.32 9.47
CA GLY A 329 -19.36 12.51 9.32
C GLY A 329 -20.10 12.54 7.98
N SER A 330 -21.09 13.42 7.85
CA SER A 330 -22.02 13.43 6.71
C SER A 330 -21.77 14.54 5.69
N THR A 331 -21.02 15.58 6.04
CA THR A 331 -20.84 16.77 5.18
C THR A 331 -19.38 16.89 4.75
N PRO A 332 -19.05 16.58 3.48
CA PRO A 332 -17.72 16.82 2.95
C PRO A 332 -17.32 18.28 3.09
N SER A 333 -16.06 18.53 3.38
CA SER A 333 -15.56 19.88 3.58
C SER A 333 -14.11 20.00 3.10
N LEU A 334 -13.75 21.17 2.58
CA LEU A 334 -12.40 21.53 2.16
C LEU A 334 -11.76 22.48 3.17
N ARG A 335 -10.48 22.31 3.40
CA ARG A 335 -9.64 23.32 4.07
C ARG A 335 -8.39 23.52 3.24
N CYS A 336 -8.17 24.72 2.72
CA CYS A 336 -6.96 25.02 1.95
C CYS A 336 -6.47 26.44 2.18
N GLN A 337 -5.15 26.60 2.02
CA GLN A 337 -4.45 27.85 2.28
C GLN A 337 -3.32 27.98 1.25
N LEU A 338 -3.39 29.02 0.40
CA LEU A 338 -2.35 29.38 -0.54
C LEU A 338 -1.53 30.52 0.06
N GLU A 339 -0.26 30.26 0.29
CA GLU A 339 0.70 31.23 0.79
C GLU A 339 1.62 31.70 -0.33
N ILE A 340 1.68 33.00 -0.56
CA ILE A 340 2.44 33.64 -1.62
C ILE A 340 3.51 34.50 -1.00
N THR A 341 4.75 34.29 -1.40
CA THR A 341 5.89 35.15 -1.04
C THR A 341 6.34 35.91 -2.27
N TYR A 342 6.36 37.21 -2.17
CA TYR A 342 6.78 38.10 -3.26
C TYR A 342 8.29 38.34 -3.28
N GLU A 343 8.82 38.86 -4.41
CA GLU A 343 10.24 39.21 -4.54
C GLU A 343 10.70 40.28 -3.54
N ASP A 344 9.83 41.18 -3.12
CA ASP A 344 10.09 42.17 -2.08
C ASP A 344 10.10 41.61 -0.65
N GLY A 345 9.85 40.31 -0.48
CA GLY A 345 9.79 39.63 0.79
C GLY A 345 8.44 39.73 1.51
N SER A 346 7.48 40.53 1.01
CA SER A 346 6.12 40.57 1.55
C SER A 346 5.37 39.26 1.28
N ARG A 347 4.29 39.01 2.03
CA ARG A 347 3.51 37.75 1.93
C ARG A 347 2.03 38.05 1.90
N ASP A 348 1.30 37.23 1.11
CA ASP A 348 -0.15 37.18 1.13
C ASP A 348 -0.61 35.73 1.39
N THR A 349 -1.79 35.60 1.98
CA THR A 349 -2.41 34.30 2.23
C THR A 349 -3.85 34.33 1.72
N ILE A 350 -4.19 33.38 0.84
CA ILE A 350 -5.55 33.16 0.34
C ILE A 350 -6.06 31.88 0.99
N SER A 351 -6.98 32.02 1.93
CA SER A 351 -7.55 30.94 2.72
C SER A 351 -8.90 30.49 2.21
N SER A 352 -9.28 29.25 2.53
CA SER A 352 -10.69 28.85 2.45
C SER A 352 -11.48 29.59 3.54
N ASP A 353 -12.48 30.35 3.08
CA ASP A 353 -13.31 31.25 3.90
C ASP A 353 -14.68 31.50 3.23
N THR A 354 -15.49 32.39 3.77
CA THR A 354 -16.82 32.77 3.24
C THR A 354 -16.79 33.50 1.90
N MET A 355 -15.62 33.88 1.41
CA MET A 355 -15.45 34.52 0.10
C MET A 355 -15.38 33.47 -1.04
N TRP A 356 -15.36 32.21 -0.73
CA TRP A 356 -15.50 31.15 -1.71
C TRP A 356 -16.94 31.04 -2.18
N MET A 357 -17.10 30.74 -3.46
CA MET A 357 -18.39 30.58 -4.10
C MET A 357 -18.56 29.13 -4.53
N ARG A 358 -19.82 28.66 -4.61
CA ARG A 358 -20.17 27.32 -5.05
C ARG A 358 -21.26 27.28 -6.10
N GLN A 359 -21.20 26.29 -6.97
CA GLN A 359 -22.24 25.93 -7.93
C GLN A 359 -22.25 24.41 -8.09
N HIS A 360 -23.41 23.82 -8.39
CA HIS A 360 -23.47 22.40 -8.67
C HIS A 360 -22.78 22.05 -9.99
N GLY A 361 -21.86 21.07 -9.93
CA GLY A 361 -21.06 20.60 -11.05
C GLY A 361 -21.73 19.50 -11.89
N PRO A 362 -21.00 18.94 -12.86
CA PRO A 362 -21.43 17.83 -13.68
C PRO A 362 -21.48 16.48 -12.95
N THR A 363 -20.75 16.31 -11.83
CA THR A 363 -20.76 15.08 -11.04
C THR A 363 -22.03 15.03 -10.20
N LEU A 364 -22.92 14.09 -10.55
CA LEU A 364 -24.23 13.91 -9.93
C LEU A 364 -24.18 13.06 -8.67
N ALA A 365 -23.23 12.15 -8.59
CA ALA A 365 -22.94 11.32 -7.40
C ALA A 365 -21.52 10.79 -7.47
N ALA A 366 -20.90 10.55 -6.32
CA ALA A 366 -19.64 9.82 -6.21
C ALA A 366 -19.56 9.06 -4.88
N ASP A 367 -19.06 7.84 -4.95
CA ASP A 367 -18.84 6.98 -3.81
C ASP A 367 -17.68 6.02 -4.11
N ILE A 368 -16.84 5.77 -3.12
CA ILE A 368 -15.64 4.89 -3.27
C ILE A 368 -16.02 3.49 -3.75
N MET A 369 -17.17 2.95 -3.33
CA MET A 369 -17.58 1.58 -3.63
C MET A 369 -18.64 1.49 -4.73
N ASP A 370 -19.52 2.50 -4.79
CA ASP A 370 -20.67 2.43 -5.68
C ASP A 370 -20.34 2.98 -7.07
N GLY A 371 -19.40 3.93 -7.18
CA GLY A 371 -18.97 4.51 -8.44
C GLY A 371 -19.30 6.01 -8.56
N GLU A 372 -19.13 6.56 -9.76
CA GLU A 372 -19.38 7.97 -10.08
C GLU A 372 -20.42 8.11 -11.19
N ALA A 373 -21.29 9.10 -11.04
CA ALA A 373 -22.25 9.47 -12.07
C ALA A 373 -21.96 10.89 -12.54
N TYR A 374 -21.84 11.07 -13.86
CA TYR A 374 -21.42 12.32 -14.48
C TYR A 374 -22.31 12.68 -15.66
N ASP A 375 -22.76 13.92 -15.71
CA ASP A 375 -23.54 14.46 -16.84
C ASP A 375 -22.73 15.55 -17.56
N ALA A 376 -22.09 15.18 -18.67
CA ALA A 376 -21.23 16.08 -19.43
C ALA A 376 -21.96 17.29 -20.02
N ARG A 377 -23.29 17.26 -20.15
CA ARG A 377 -24.11 18.41 -20.60
C ARG A 377 -24.12 19.55 -19.58
N ARG A 378 -23.73 19.25 -18.32
CA ARG A 378 -23.68 20.20 -17.17
C ARG A 378 -22.31 20.76 -16.90
N GLU A 379 -21.33 20.45 -17.73
CA GLU A 379 -20.03 21.09 -17.65
C GLU A 379 -20.16 22.61 -17.72
N ILE A 380 -19.40 23.31 -16.89
CA ILE A 380 -19.35 24.76 -16.85
C ILE A 380 -17.97 25.19 -17.37
N PRO A 381 -17.81 25.40 -18.69
CA PRO A 381 -16.50 25.71 -19.24
C PRO A 381 -15.89 26.97 -18.66
N GLY A 382 -14.60 26.90 -18.25
CA GLY A 382 -13.87 28.05 -17.74
C GLY A 382 -14.18 28.44 -16.29
N TRP A 383 -14.99 27.69 -15.57
CA TRP A 383 -15.36 28.00 -14.18
C TRP A 383 -14.17 28.19 -13.24
N ASP A 384 -13.05 27.57 -13.54
CA ASP A 384 -11.80 27.56 -12.80
C ASP A 384 -10.72 28.53 -13.38
N ARG A 385 -11.14 29.44 -14.28
CA ARG A 385 -10.25 30.39 -14.96
C ARG A 385 -10.55 31.85 -14.61
N PRO A 386 -9.55 32.74 -14.71
CA PRO A 386 -9.77 34.18 -14.65
C PRO A 386 -10.79 34.66 -15.70
N GLY A 387 -11.50 35.73 -15.38
CA GLY A 387 -12.52 36.33 -16.26
C GLY A 387 -13.86 35.58 -16.33
N PHE A 388 -14.06 34.51 -15.61
CA PHE A 388 -15.34 33.81 -15.56
C PHE A 388 -16.35 34.56 -14.70
N ASP A 389 -17.55 34.76 -15.22
CA ASP A 389 -18.65 35.38 -14.46
C ASP A 389 -19.31 34.37 -13.49
N ALA A 390 -19.00 34.51 -12.22
CA ALA A 390 -19.58 33.73 -11.13
C ALA A 390 -20.73 34.43 -10.40
N SER A 391 -21.36 35.46 -10.96
CA SER A 391 -22.43 36.24 -10.31
C SER A 391 -23.65 35.39 -9.90
N GLY A 392 -23.91 34.29 -10.62
CA GLY A 392 -24.98 33.32 -10.30
C GLY A 392 -24.59 32.24 -9.28
N TRP A 393 -23.35 32.28 -8.73
CA TRP A 393 -22.89 31.32 -7.71
C TRP A 393 -23.28 31.76 -6.32
N THR A 394 -23.36 30.81 -5.37
CA THR A 394 -23.73 31.11 -3.98
C THR A 394 -22.50 31.01 -3.07
N PRO A 395 -22.42 31.86 -2.01
CA PRO A 395 -21.34 31.71 -1.01
C PRO A 395 -21.37 30.35 -0.34
N VAL A 396 -20.20 29.87 0.05
CA VAL A 396 -20.06 28.65 0.88
C VAL A 396 -20.37 28.95 2.35
N SER A 397 -20.77 27.89 3.09
CA SER A 397 -20.82 27.94 4.55
C SER A 397 -19.47 27.51 5.12
N THR A 398 -19.11 28.08 6.26
CA THR A 398 -17.93 27.65 7.04
C THR A 398 -18.37 26.89 8.27
N ARG A 399 -17.52 25.96 8.71
CA ARG A 399 -17.71 25.24 9.98
C ARG A 399 -16.43 25.30 10.82
N SER A 400 -16.61 25.37 12.12
CA SER A 400 -15.51 25.23 13.08
C SER A 400 -15.41 23.75 13.47
N GLU A 401 -14.26 23.17 13.22
CA GLU A 401 -13.97 21.79 13.61
C GLU A 401 -12.49 21.66 13.96
N ALA A 402 -12.23 21.28 15.20
CA ALA A 402 -10.88 21.02 15.68
C ALA A 402 -10.49 19.58 15.37
N ARG A 403 -9.64 19.38 14.38
CA ARG A 403 -9.00 18.09 14.06
C ARG A 403 -7.50 18.27 13.97
N SER A 404 -6.76 17.28 14.42
CA SER A 404 -5.31 17.27 14.24
C SER A 404 -5.00 17.14 12.75
N LEU A 405 -4.24 18.10 12.21
CA LEU A 405 -3.76 18.08 10.84
C LEU A 405 -2.29 17.73 10.82
N GLN A 406 -1.92 16.78 9.98
CA GLN A 406 -0.54 16.33 9.82
C GLN A 406 -0.15 16.30 8.34
N GLY A 407 1.06 16.77 8.01
CA GLY A 407 1.59 16.64 6.66
C GLY A 407 1.69 15.17 6.25
N SER A 408 1.24 14.85 5.05
CA SER A 408 1.37 13.49 4.49
C SER A 408 2.85 13.14 4.31
N LEU A 409 3.27 12.05 4.94
CA LEU A 409 4.63 11.51 4.83
C LEU A 409 4.68 10.22 4.03
N ASP A 410 3.53 9.74 3.55
CA ASP A 410 3.41 8.58 2.68
C ASP A 410 3.36 8.99 1.20
N PRO A 411 3.76 8.11 0.29
CA PRO A 411 3.58 8.34 -1.13
C PRO A 411 2.09 8.49 -1.46
N PRO A 412 1.72 9.46 -2.33
CA PRO A 412 0.33 9.64 -2.72
C PRO A 412 -0.19 8.48 -3.59
N VAL A 413 -1.50 8.30 -3.60
CA VAL A 413 -2.14 7.50 -4.65
C VAL A 413 -1.99 8.24 -5.98
N ARG A 414 -1.57 7.51 -7.03
CA ARG A 414 -1.35 8.04 -8.37
C ARG A 414 -1.88 7.11 -9.45
N ILE A 415 -1.94 7.62 -10.67
CA ILE A 415 -2.06 6.79 -11.86
C ILE A 415 -0.69 6.14 -12.10
N LEU A 416 -0.62 4.81 -11.90
CA LEU A 416 0.61 4.03 -12.07
C LEU A 416 0.79 3.53 -13.49
N GLU A 417 -0.32 3.22 -14.19
CA GLU A 417 -0.30 2.61 -15.52
C GLU A 417 -1.60 2.91 -16.27
N GLN A 418 -1.54 2.89 -17.60
CA GLN A 418 -2.70 2.94 -18.49
C GLN A 418 -2.71 1.69 -19.36
N ARG A 419 -3.82 0.97 -19.36
CA ARG A 419 -4.00 -0.30 -20.06
C ARG A 419 -5.16 -0.22 -21.03
N PRO A 420 -4.94 0.03 -22.32
CA PRO A 420 -5.99 -0.07 -23.33
C PRO A 420 -6.60 -1.48 -23.33
N ALA A 421 -7.90 -1.60 -23.54
CA ALA A 421 -8.53 -2.90 -23.66
C ALA A 421 -7.94 -3.68 -24.84
N LEU A 422 -7.69 -4.98 -24.62
CA LEU A 422 -7.14 -5.89 -25.61
C LEU A 422 -8.19 -6.40 -26.58
N SER A 423 -9.43 -6.49 -26.12
CA SER A 423 -10.57 -6.99 -26.92
C SER A 423 -11.90 -6.45 -26.41
N VAL A 424 -12.92 -6.55 -27.25
CA VAL A 424 -14.31 -6.27 -26.90
C VAL A 424 -15.21 -7.36 -27.48
N THR A 425 -16.12 -7.88 -26.67
CA THR A 425 -17.12 -8.89 -27.03
C THR A 425 -18.53 -8.37 -26.75
N GLU A 426 -19.53 -9.03 -27.32
CA GLU A 426 -20.95 -8.75 -27.10
C GLU A 426 -21.64 -10.02 -26.59
N PRO A 427 -21.55 -10.34 -25.29
CA PRO A 427 -22.16 -11.54 -24.73
C PRO A 427 -23.70 -11.52 -24.77
N ALA A 428 -24.28 -10.33 -24.81
CA ALA A 428 -25.71 -10.14 -25.02
C ALA A 428 -25.95 -8.83 -25.79
N PRO A 429 -27.07 -8.70 -26.55
CA PRO A 429 -27.31 -7.53 -27.39
C PRO A 429 -27.20 -6.21 -26.63
N GLY A 430 -26.34 -5.30 -27.12
CA GLY A 430 -26.08 -3.99 -26.52
C GLY A 430 -25.24 -4.01 -25.23
N ARG A 431 -24.70 -5.14 -24.84
CA ARG A 431 -23.75 -5.28 -23.74
C ARG A 431 -22.34 -5.52 -24.28
N TRP A 432 -21.45 -4.58 -24.10
CA TRP A 432 -20.08 -4.62 -24.61
C TRP A 432 -19.10 -4.90 -23.48
N THR A 433 -18.46 -6.06 -23.48
CA THR A 433 -17.48 -6.46 -22.44
C THR A 433 -16.08 -6.29 -22.98
N PHE A 434 -15.30 -5.43 -22.34
CA PHE A 434 -13.90 -5.11 -22.65
C PHE A 434 -12.98 -5.86 -21.68
N ASP A 435 -11.91 -6.50 -22.19
CA ASP A 435 -10.87 -7.14 -21.41
C ASP A 435 -9.61 -6.27 -21.40
N VAL A 436 -9.21 -5.75 -20.24
CA VAL A 436 -7.98 -4.97 -20.08
C VAL A 436 -6.72 -5.85 -19.83
N GLY A 437 -6.89 -7.18 -19.91
CA GLY A 437 -5.81 -8.17 -19.90
C GLY A 437 -5.37 -8.66 -18.53
N GLU A 438 -5.47 -7.83 -17.50
CA GLU A 438 -5.14 -8.22 -16.12
C GLU A 438 -6.19 -7.66 -15.14
N ASN A 439 -6.33 -8.32 -13.99
CA ASN A 439 -7.12 -7.80 -12.88
C ASN A 439 -6.37 -6.59 -12.27
N ILE A 440 -6.95 -5.42 -12.37
CA ILE A 440 -6.37 -4.13 -11.96
C ILE A 440 -7.25 -3.45 -10.92
N VAL A 441 -6.71 -2.41 -10.31
CA VAL A 441 -7.44 -1.51 -9.42
C VAL A 441 -7.35 -0.09 -9.97
N GLY A 442 -8.50 0.58 -10.05
CA GLY A 442 -8.58 1.93 -10.59
C GLY A 442 -9.91 2.23 -11.25
N VAL A 443 -9.90 2.90 -12.39
CA VAL A 443 -11.11 3.34 -13.10
C VAL A 443 -11.03 3.03 -14.60
N ALA A 444 -12.19 3.01 -15.26
CA ALA A 444 -12.28 2.89 -16.71
C ALA A 444 -12.34 4.29 -17.34
N ARG A 445 -11.41 4.62 -18.22
CA ARG A 445 -11.49 5.79 -19.09
C ARG A 445 -12.26 5.41 -20.34
N LEU A 446 -13.26 6.21 -20.66
CA LEU A 446 -14.04 6.11 -21.90
C LEU A 446 -13.49 7.08 -22.94
N ARG A 447 -13.47 6.64 -24.20
CA ARG A 447 -13.28 7.47 -25.39
C ARG A 447 -14.31 7.10 -26.44
N ILE A 448 -15.40 7.87 -26.49
CA ILE A 448 -16.60 7.50 -27.23
C ILE A 448 -17.18 8.68 -28.03
N SER A 449 -18.04 8.38 -28.98
CA SER A 449 -18.86 9.38 -29.67
C SER A 449 -20.32 8.89 -29.70
N ALA A 450 -21.20 9.69 -29.10
CA ALA A 450 -22.60 9.36 -29.02
C ALA A 450 -23.45 10.65 -29.04
N PRO A 451 -24.77 10.57 -29.41
CA PRO A 451 -25.65 11.72 -29.34
C PRO A 451 -25.76 12.31 -27.92
N ALA A 452 -26.06 13.61 -27.84
CA ALA A 452 -26.30 14.27 -26.55
C ALA A 452 -27.42 13.58 -25.78
N GLY A 453 -27.25 13.39 -24.49
CA GLY A 453 -28.22 12.71 -23.63
C GLY A 453 -28.13 11.17 -23.67
N THR A 454 -27.25 10.57 -24.48
CA THR A 454 -27.01 9.13 -24.41
C THR A 454 -26.43 8.79 -23.03
N VAL A 455 -27.04 7.82 -22.33
CA VAL A 455 -26.63 7.36 -21.02
C VAL A 455 -25.86 6.07 -21.15
N LEU A 456 -24.60 6.10 -20.71
CA LEU A 456 -23.75 4.93 -20.66
C LEU A 456 -23.66 4.44 -19.20
N THR A 457 -23.84 3.12 -19.04
CA THR A 457 -23.62 2.45 -17.76
C THR A 457 -22.38 1.58 -17.88
N ILE A 458 -21.43 1.80 -16.99
CA ILE A 458 -20.11 1.17 -16.97
C ILE A 458 -20.02 0.31 -15.71
N ARG A 459 -19.96 -1.01 -15.87
CA ARG A 459 -19.88 -1.97 -14.77
C ARG A 459 -18.56 -2.69 -14.79
N HIS A 460 -18.08 -3.06 -13.60
CA HIS A 460 -16.75 -3.63 -13.41
C HIS A 460 -16.87 -5.05 -12.85
N GLY A 461 -15.99 -5.95 -13.31
CA GLY A 461 -15.92 -7.33 -12.82
C GLY A 461 -14.52 -7.91 -12.97
N GLU A 462 -14.14 -8.80 -12.04
CA GLU A 462 -12.83 -9.43 -12.01
C GLU A 462 -12.73 -10.65 -12.95
N VAL A 463 -13.82 -11.37 -13.11
CA VAL A 463 -13.93 -12.60 -13.93
C VAL A 463 -15.24 -12.59 -14.70
N LEU A 464 -15.37 -13.50 -15.66
CA LEU A 464 -16.58 -13.70 -16.45
C LEU A 464 -17.39 -14.89 -15.96
N ASN A 465 -18.71 -14.83 -16.19
CA ASN A 465 -19.58 -15.99 -16.18
C ASN A 465 -19.32 -16.88 -17.43
N PRO A 466 -19.77 -18.14 -17.41
CA PRO A 466 -19.61 -19.02 -18.57
C PRO A 466 -20.25 -18.50 -19.86
N ASP A 467 -21.24 -17.60 -19.77
CA ASP A 467 -21.91 -16.98 -20.92
C ASP A 467 -21.17 -15.72 -21.43
N GLY A 468 -20.02 -15.39 -20.86
CA GLY A 468 -19.20 -14.22 -21.23
C GLY A 468 -19.64 -12.90 -20.61
N THR A 469 -20.70 -12.85 -19.82
CA THR A 469 -21.07 -11.68 -19.04
C THR A 469 -20.16 -11.50 -17.83
N ILE A 470 -20.05 -10.26 -17.31
CA ILE A 470 -19.23 -10.02 -16.11
C ILE A 470 -19.84 -10.68 -14.87
N TYR A 471 -19.00 -11.34 -14.07
CA TYR A 471 -19.40 -11.89 -12.78
C TYR A 471 -19.36 -10.79 -11.71
N THR A 472 -20.50 -10.49 -11.12
CA THR A 472 -20.65 -9.40 -10.14
C THR A 472 -21.25 -9.86 -8.80
N ALA A 473 -21.51 -11.15 -8.64
CA ALA A 473 -22.10 -11.67 -7.40
C ALA A 473 -21.15 -11.48 -6.19
N ASN A 474 -19.83 -11.57 -6.42
CA ASN A 474 -18.81 -11.38 -5.40
C ASN A 474 -18.61 -9.91 -4.97
N LEU A 475 -19.21 -8.94 -5.66
CA LEU A 475 -19.18 -7.54 -5.26
C LEU A 475 -20.04 -7.28 -4.02
N ARG A 476 -20.90 -8.23 -3.66
CA ARG A 476 -21.83 -8.13 -2.52
C ARG A 476 -22.68 -6.86 -2.61
N GLY A 477 -22.44 -5.91 -1.71
CA GLY A 477 -23.18 -4.65 -1.65
C GLY A 477 -22.57 -3.49 -2.46
N ALA A 478 -21.36 -3.62 -3.00
CA ALA A 478 -20.75 -2.59 -3.83
C ALA A 478 -21.39 -2.59 -5.23
N ALA A 479 -21.90 -1.44 -5.69
CA ALA A 479 -22.49 -1.34 -7.04
C ALA A 479 -21.42 -1.40 -8.13
N ALA A 480 -20.21 -0.91 -7.85
CA ALA A 480 -19.05 -0.86 -8.77
C ALA A 480 -19.48 -0.45 -10.19
N THR A 481 -20.29 0.62 -10.28
CA THR A 481 -20.97 1.05 -11.51
C THR A 481 -20.84 2.55 -11.68
N ASP A 482 -20.26 2.96 -12.80
CA ASP A 482 -20.21 4.37 -13.19
C ASP A 482 -21.30 4.67 -14.23
N THR A 483 -21.73 5.93 -14.28
CA THR A 483 -22.70 6.40 -15.26
C THR A 483 -22.17 7.66 -15.95
N TYR A 484 -22.21 7.69 -17.27
CA TYR A 484 -21.83 8.86 -18.05
C TYR A 484 -22.95 9.26 -19.00
N VAL A 485 -23.36 10.53 -18.90
CA VAL A 485 -24.33 11.11 -19.83
C VAL A 485 -23.59 11.97 -20.84
N CYS A 486 -23.65 11.59 -22.10
CA CYS A 486 -22.93 12.23 -23.19
C CYS A 486 -23.43 13.65 -23.46
N ARG A 487 -22.49 14.55 -23.72
CA ARG A 487 -22.74 15.91 -24.18
C ARG A 487 -23.09 15.94 -25.64
N GLY A 488 -22.53 15.03 -26.46
CA GLY A 488 -22.67 15.01 -27.92
C GLY A 488 -21.71 15.97 -28.64
N GLY A 489 -21.76 15.94 -29.96
CA GLY A 489 -21.00 16.87 -30.79
C GLY A 489 -19.58 16.42 -31.14
N GLY A 490 -19.22 15.14 -30.92
CA GLY A 490 -17.93 14.59 -31.29
C GLY A 490 -17.42 13.49 -30.38
N VAL A 491 -16.11 13.29 -30.38
CA VAL A 491 -15.46 12.34 -29.48
C VAL A 491 -15.36 12.97 -28.08
N GLU A 492 -15.82 12.25 -27.09
CA GLU A 492 -15.75 12.59 -25.68
C GLU A 492 -14.79 11.65 -24.98
N GLU A 493 -13.99 12.19 -24.07
CA GLU A 493 -13.11 11.43 -23.20
C GLU A 493 -13.44 11.73 -21.75
N TRP A 494 -13.68 10.69 -20.94
CA TRP A 494 -14.02 10.84 -19.54
C TRP A 494 -13.53 9.66 -18.72
N GLN A 495 -13.16 9.92 -17.46
CA GLN A 495 -12.91 8.92 -16.43
C GLN A 495 -13.43 9.42 -15.07
N PRO A 496 -13.88 8.53 -14.18
CA PRO A 496 -14.21 8.88 -12.81
C PRO A 496 -13.00 9.44 -12.05
N CYS A 497 -13.24 10.32 -11.06
CA CYS A 497 -12.20 10.97 -10.27
C CYS A 497 -12.27 10.62 -8.78
N PHE A 498 -13.43 10.18 -8.27
CA PHE A 498 -13.71 10.09 -6.84
C PHE A 498 -14.14 8.70 -6.40
N THR A 499 -13.79 7.68 -7.18
CA THR A 499 -14.04 6.26 -6.94
C THR A 499 -12.87 5.42 -7.41
N PHE A 500 -12.88 4.13 -7.10
CA PHE A 500 -12.05 3.11 -7.73
C PHE A 500 -12.75 1.75 -7.67
N HIS A 501 -12.38 0.86 -8.60
CA HIS A 501 -12.91 -0.49 -8.73
C HIS A 501 -11.77 -1.50 -8.87
N GLY A 502 -12.00 -2.76 -8.48
CA GLY A 502 -11.16 -3.89 -8.82
C GLY A 502 -11.78 -4.63 -10.00
N PHE A 503 -11.06 -4.78 -11.12
CA PHE A 503 -11.63 -5.36 -12.34
C PHE A 503 -10.56 -5.79 -13.34
N ARG A 504 -10.91 -6.81 -14.13
CA ARG A 504 -10.28 -7.11 -15.40
C ARG A 504 -11.21 -6.79 -16.56
N TYR A 505 -12.52 -6.90 -16.34
CA TYR A 505 -13.53 -6.72 -17.37
C TYR A 505 -14.39 -5.51 -17.08
N VAL A 506 -14.67 -4.74 -18.15
CA VAL A 506 -15.54 -3.57 -18.10
C VAL A 506 -16.73 -3.82 -19.03
N GLU A 507 -17.94 -3.87 -18.51
CA GLU A 507 -19.17 -3.94 -19.30
C GLU A 507 -19.72 -2.54 -19.53
N VAL A 508 -19.90 -2.14 -20.78
CA VAL A 508 -20.52 -0.87 -21.15
C VAL A 508 -21.83 -1.13 -21.86
N THR A 509 -22.90 -0.49 -21.39
CA THR A 509 -24.22 -0.50 -22.05
C THR A 509 -24.66 0.91 -22.43
N GLY A 510 -25.60 1.02 -23.36
CA GLY A 510 -26.14 2.31 -23.85
C GLY A 510 -25.39 2.87 -25.06
N LEU A 511 -24.34 2.24 -25.54
CA LEU A 511 -23.64 2.67 -26.75
C LEU A 511 -24.56 2.48 -27.98
N PRO A 512 -24.61 3.47 -28.90
CA PRO A 512 -25.52 3.43 -30.06
C PRO A 512 -25.04 2.49 -31.18
N SER A 513 -23.78 2.09 -31.14
CA SER A 513 -23.14 1.21 -32.11
C SER A 513 -22.02 0.41 -31.48
N ARG A 514 -21.57 -0.63 -32.19
CA ARG A 514 -20.43 -1.46 -31.75
C ARG A 514 -19.16 -0.62 -31.56
N PRO A 515 -18.56 -0.63 -30.37
CA PRO A 515 -17.29 0.06 -30.13
C PRO A 515 -16.10 -0.79 -30.59
N GLY A 516 -14.96 -0.13 -30.85
CA GLY A 516 -13.66 -0.80 -30.89
C GLY A 516 -13.06 -0.93 -29.47
N PRO A 517 -12.01 -1.73 -29.27
CA PRO A 517 -11.36 -1.89 -27.97
C PRO A 517 -10.77 -0.58 -27.43
N GLU A 518 -10.40 0.37 -28.29
CA GLU A 518 -9.88 1.69 -27.92
C GLU A 518 -10.90 2.60 -27.22
N ALA A 519 -12.16 2.19 -27.15
CA ALA A 519 -13.21 2.92 -26.43
C ALA A 519 -13.02 2.87 -24.91
N VAL A 520 -12.28 1.89 -24.39
CA VAL A 520 -12.02 1.72 -22.96
C VAL A 520 -10.54 1.57 -22.70
N THR A 521 -10.05 2.32 -21.72
CA THR A 521 -8.69 2.17 -21.15
C THR A 521 -8.79 2.01 -19.64
N GLY A 522 -8.25 0.93 -19.10
CA GLY A 522 -8.08 0.75 -17.67
C GLY A 522 -7.00 1.72 -17.14
N ILE A 523 -7.34 2.53 -16.17
CA ILE A 523 -6.44 3.45 -15.48
C ILE A 523 -6.09 2.84 -14.13
N VAL A 524 -4.86 2.38 -13.97
CA VAL A 524 -4.40 1.71 -12.76
C VAL A 524 -4.07 2.76 -11.70
N LEU A 525 -4.72 2.68 -10.57
CA LEU A 525 -4.45 3.48 -9.37
C LEU A 525 -3.74 2.65 -8.31
N GLY A 526 -2.89 3.28 -7.52
CA GLY A 526 -2.24 2.70 -6.35
C GLY A 526 -1.38 3.72 -5.63
N THR A 527 -1.03 3.45 -4.39
CA THR A 527 -0.01 4.26 -3.70
C THR A 527 1.32 4.08 -4.42
N ASP A 528 1.95 5.18 -4.79
CA ASP A 528 3.19 5.21 -5.59
C ASP A 528 4.42 4.84 -4.75
N VAL A 529 4.37 3.61 -4.15
CA VAL A 529 5.51 3.07 -3.42
C VAL A 529 6.62 2.68 -4.40
N PRO A 530 7.87 3.15 -4.19
CA PRO A 530 8.95 2.88 -5.12
C PRO A 530 9.24 1.38 -5.24
N LYS A 531 9.43 0.87 -6.45
CA LYS A 531 9.84 -0.52 -6.67
C LYS A 531 11.19 -0.79 -6.02
N ALA A 532 11.29 -1.85 -5.22
CA ALA A 532 12.52 -2.28 -4.58
C ALA A 532 13.05 -3.61 -5.13
N GLY A 533 12.18 -4.56 -5.45
CA GLY A 533 12.53 -5.92 -5.83
C GLY A 533 12.43 -6.23 -7.31
N THR A 534 13.31 -7.12 -7.76
CA THR A 534 13.20 -7.83 -9.04
C THR A 534 13.51 -9.30 -8.80
N PHE A 535 12.75 -10.19 -9.43
CA PHE A 535 12.97 -11.64 -9.34
C PHE A 535 12.66 -12.28 -10.69
N SER A 536 13.48 -13.25 -11.08
CA SER A 536 13.20 -14.15 -12.20
C SER A 536 13.90 -15.49 -12.01
N CYS A 537 13.32 -16.55 -12.60
CA CYS A 537 13.92 -17.88 -12.66
C CYS A 537 13.56 -18.56 -13.98
N ASP A 538 14.06 -19.78 -14.22
CA ASP A 538 13.78 -20.58 -15.41
C ASP A 538 12.36 -21.19 -15.46
N ASN A 539 11.54 -21.01 -14.41
CA ASN A 539 10.16 -21.48 -14.39
C ASN A 539 9.17 -20.33 -14.66
N ALA A 540 8.47 -20.38 -15.79
CA ALA A 540 7.54 -19.34 -16.23
C ALA A 540 6.35 -19.15 -15.28
N ASP A 541 5.84 -20.22 -14.66
CA ASP A 541 4.69 -20.15 -13.74
C ASP A 541 5.09 -19.47 -12.43
N VAL A 542 6.30 -19.74 -11.92
CA VAL A 542 6.83 -19.04 -10.75
C VAL A 542 7.05 -17.55 -11.04
N ASN A 543 7.55 -17.21 -12.23
CA ASN A 543 7.65 -15.80 -12.65
C ASN A 543 6.26 -15.15 -12.77
N ARG A 544 5.25 -15.88 -13.25
CA ARG A 544 3.87 -15.38 -13.27
C ARG A 544 3.30 -15.22 -11.88
N LEU A 545 3.54 -16.18 -10.97
CA LEU A 545 3.16 -16.05 -9.55
C LEU A 545 3.74 -14.77 -8.92
N GLN A 546 5.03 -14.51 -9.15
CA GLN A 546 5.68 -13.29 -8.67
C GLN A 546 5.03 -12.03 -9.25
N ALA A 547 4.69 -12.03 -10.53
CA ALA A 547 3.97 -10.91 -11.16
C ALA A 547 2.58 -10.71 -10.54
N ASN A 548 1.85 -11.81 -10.26
CA ASN A 548 0.54 -11.76 -9.60
C ASN A 548 0.63 -11.21 -8.16
N ILE A 549 1.68 -11.57 -7.41
CA ILE A 549 1.96 -11.04 -6.06
C ILE A 549 2.16 -9.53 -6.13
N VAL A 550 2.99 -9.04 -7.05
CA VAL A 550 3.25 -7.60 -7.21
C VAL A 550 1.99 -6.86 -7.64
N ARG A 551 1.22 -7.41 -8.60
CA ARG A 551 -0.04 -6.81 -9.07
C ARG A 551 -1.07 -6.73 -7.94
N GLY A 552 -1.22 -7.80 -7.15
CA GLY A 552 -2.12 -7.85 -5.99
C GLY A 552 -1.72 -6.83 -4.91
N MET A 553 -0.42 -6.68 -4.63
CA MET A 553 0.10 -5.68 -3.70
C MET A 553 -0.25 -4.26 -4.14
N HIS A 554 0.10 -3.88 -5.38
CA HIS A 554 -0.19 -2.53 -5.89
C HIS A 554 -1.69 -2.22 -5.94
N GLY A 555 -2.53 -3.22 -6.23
CA GLY A 555 -3.97 -3.06 -6.25
C GLY A 555 -4.60 -2.86 -4.87
N ASN A 556 -3.93 -3.34 -3.80
CA ASN A 556 -4.44 -3.24 -2.45
C ASN A 556 -3.71 -2.20 -1.58
N TYR A 557 -2.54 -1.70 -2.02
CA TYR A 557 -1.88 -0.58 -1.37
C TYR A 557 -2.42 0.74 -1.94
N LEU A 558 -3.57 1.16 -1.40
CA LEU A 558 -4.28 2.36 -1.84
C LEU A 558 -4.65 3.21 -0.63
N SER A 559 -3.75 4.12 -0.25
CA SER A 559 -3.77 4.95 0.97
C SER A 559 -3.56 4.17 2.27
N ILE A 560 -4.05 2.96 2.36
CA ILE A 560 -3.83 1.95 3.41
C ILE A 560 -3.67 0.58 2.74
N PRO A 561 -3.12 -0.44 3.42
CA PRO A 561 -3.06 -1.80 2.88
C PRO A 561 -4.43 -2.48 3.00
N THR A 562 -5.30 -2.31 1.99
CA THR A 562 -6.62 -2.94 1.96
C THR A 562 -6.52 -4.43 1.65
N ASP A 563 -7.49 -5.21 2.11
CA ASP A 563 -7.61 -6.65 1.86
C ASP A 563 -8.02 -6.96 0.41
N CYS A 564 -8.98 -6.20 -0.11
CA CYS A 564 -9.56 -6.36 -1.43
C CYS A 564 -9.98 -5.02 -2.03
N PRO A 565 -10.07 -4.89 -3.37
CA PRO A 565 -10.39 -3.60 -4.00
C PRO A 565 -11.80 -3.52 -4.59
N GLN A 566 -12.54 -4.65 -4.74
CA GLN A 566 -13.71 -4.71 -5.63
C GLN A 566 -15.05 -4.69 -4.91
N ARG A 567 -15.16 -5.26 -3.70
CA ARG A 567 -16.42 -5.47 -2.97
C ARG A 567 -16.62 -4.44 -1.84
N ASP A 568 -17.74 -4.51 -1.13
CA ASP A 568 -18.03 -3.68 0.04
C ASP A 568 -17.24 -4.16 1.29
N GLU A 569 -15.97 -3.88 1.30
CA GLU A 569 -15.00 -4.19 2.35
C GLU A 569 -13.85 -3.18 2.27
N ARG A 570 -12.79 -3.46 1.54
CA ARG A 570 -11.67 -2.55 1.22
C ARG A 570 -11.09 -1.90 2.47
N MET A 571 -10.75 -2.73 3.47
CA MET A 571 -10.27 -2.28 4.77
C MET A 571 -8.82 -2.72 5.01
N GLY A 572 -8.13 -2.01 5.90
CA GLY A 572 -6.78 -2.37 6.34
C GLY A 572 -6.79 -3.55 7.31
N TRP A 573 -7.14 -4.75 6.83
CA TRP A 573 -7.13 -5.97 7.61
C TRP A 573 -5.73 -6.28 8.14
N MET A 574 -5.65 -6.41 9.46
CA MET A 574 -4.36 -6.44 10.13
C MET A 574 -3.62 -7.76 9.90
N ALA A 575 -4.32 -8.91 9.85
CA ALA A 575 -3.66 -10.19 9.55
C ALA A 575 -3.09 -10.23 8.15
N ASP A 576 -3.86 -9.77 7.16
CA ASP A 576 -3.44 -9.69 5.76
C ASP A 576 -2.12 -8.92 5.64
N THR A 577 -2.07 -7.77 6.28
CA THR A 577 -0.87 -6.94 6.29
C THR A 577 0.28 -7.63 7.00
N GLN A 578 0.09 -8.20 8.20
CA GLN A 578 1.20 -8.78 8.96
C GLN A 578 1.82 -10.02 8.31
N VAL A 579 1.02 -10.86 7.63
CA VAL A 579 1.57 -12.02 6.93
C VAL A 579 2.28 -11.66 5.64
N PHE A 580 1.89 -10.55 5.01
CA PHE A 580 2.40 -10.12 3.72
C PHE A 580 3.52 -9.06 3.81
N VAL A 581 3.65 -8.32 4.91
CA VAL A 581 4.61 -7.21 5.01
C VAL A 581 6.06 -7.58 4.68
N PRO A 582 6.58 -8.80 4.98
CA PRO A 582 7.92 -9.17 4.53
C PRO A 582 8.02 -9.30 3.00
N THR A 583 7.00 -9.87 2.36
CA THR A 583 6.91 -9.95 0.89
C THR A 583 6.81 -8.57 0.26
N ALA A 584 6.00 -7.68 0.84
CA ALA A 584 5.85 -6.31 0.38
C ALA A 584 7.17 -5.54 0.46
N ALA A 585 7.92 -5.67 1.56
CA ALA A 585 9.19 -4.99 1.76
C ALA A 585 10.28 -5.41 0.76
N TYR A 586 10.24 -6.66 0.28
CA TYR A 586 11.11 -7.07 -0.83
C TYR A 586 10.68 -6.48 -2.16
N ASN A 587 9.39 -6.36 -2.42
CA ASN A 587 8.88 -5.90 -3.72
C ASN A 587 8.91 -4.38 -3.89
N ALA A 588 8.69 -3.63 -2.80
CA ALA A 588 8.61 -2.17 -2.81
C ALA A 588 9.24 -1.55 -1.56
N ASP A 589 9.65 -0.29 -1.66
CA ASP A 589 10.06 0.54 -0.52
C ASP A 589 8.80 1.03 0.21
N ILE A 590 8.38 0.23 1.19
CA ILE A 590 7.14 0.45 1.94
C ILE A 590 7.35 1.19 3.28
N ALA A 591 8.56 1.64 3.57
CA ALA A 591 8.89 2.18 4.90
C ALA A 591 8.00 3.37 5.29
N SER A 592 7.84 4.37 4.42
CA SER A 592 7.00 5.53 4.70
C SER A 592 5.50 5.18 4.72
N PHE A 593 5.04 4.31 3.80
CA PHE A 593 3.67 3.84 3.74
C PHE A 593 3.27 3.10 5.03
N MET A 594 4.10 2.16 5.48
CA MET A 594 3.85 1.43 6.73
C MET A 594 4.04 2.31 7.97
N THR A 595 4.96 3.28 7.95
CA THR A 595 5.09 4.26 9.05
C THR A 595 3.80 5.06 9.22
N LYS A 596 3.16 5.50 8.11
CA LYS A 596 1.85 6.16 8.15
C LYS A 596 0.77 5.22 8.66
N TRP A 597 0.68 4.00 8.12
CA TRP A 597 -0.36 3.05 8.52
C TRP A 597 -0.24 2.61 9.99
N MET A 598 0.98 2.49 10.52
CA MET A 598 1.19 2.19 11.95
C MET A 598 0.69 3.30 12.89
N LEU A 599 0.61 4.55 12.41
CA LEU A 599 -0.10 5.59 13.16
C LEU A 599 -1.61 5.31 13.20
N ASP A 600 -2.20 4.85 12.09
CA ASP A 600 -3.63 4.46 12.06
C ASP A 600 -3.90 3.25 12.96
N VAL A 601 -2.97 2.30 13.05
CA VAL A 601 -3.05 1.15 13.99
C VAL A 601 -3.04 1.64 15.45
N ALA A 602 -2.15 2.58 15.77
CA ALA A 602 -2.05 3.16 17.11
C ALA A 602 -3.31 3.97 17.47
N ASP A 603 -3.82 4.77 16.53
CA ASP A 603 -5.07 5.54 16.71
C ASP A 603 -6.29 4.62 16.90
N SER A 604 -6.25 3.42 16.32
CA SER A 604 -7.32 2.42 16.42
C SER A 604 -7.25 1.57 17.69
N GLN A 605 -6.16 1.65 18.47
CA GLN A 605 -6.00 0.86 19.69
C GLN A 605 -6.93 1.34 20.81
N ARG A 606 -7.67 0.42 21.43
CA ARG A 606 -8.54 0.73 22.57
C ARG A 606 -7.74 1.17 23.79
N ALA A 607 -8.41 1.90 24.68
CA ALA A 607 -7.81 2.40 25.91
C ALA A 607 -7.30 1.26 26.83
N ASP A 608 -7.90 0.07 26.80
CA ASP A 608 -7.46 -1.11 27.53
C ASP A 608 -6.25 -1.83 26.91
N GLY A 609 -5.81 -1.45 25.73
CA GLY A 609 -4.65 -2.01 25.02
C GLY A 609 -4.98 -2.97 23.88
N ALA A 610 -6.24 -3.36 23.65
CA ALA A 610 -6.62 -4.23 22.56
C ALA A 610 -6.46 -3.53 21.20
N HIS A 611 -5.79 -4.17 20.25
CA HIS A 611 -5.82 -3.78 18.83
C HIS A 611 -7.09 -4.29 18.15
N SER A 612 -7.53 -3.58 17.12
CA SER A 612 -8.67 -3.94 16.27
C SER A 612 -8.31 -4.98 15.22
N ASP A 613 -9.32 -5.54 14.54
CA ASP A 613 -9.12 -6.44 13.39
C ASP A 613 -8.64 -5.69 12.16
N VAL A 614 -8.97 -4.39 12.04
CA VAL A 614 -8.61 -3.50 10.92
C VAL A 614 -8.10 -2.14 11.40
N ALA A 615 -7.30 -1.46 10.60
CA ALA A 615 -6.88 -0.09 10.84
C ALA A 615 -6.94 0.75 9.54
N PRO A 616 -7.61 1.91 9.54
CA PRO A 616 -8.40 2.52 10.62
C PRO A 616 -9.59 1.66 11.07
N VAL A 617 -9.98 1.77 12.35
CA VAL A 617 -11.08 0.97 12.91
C VAL A 617 -12.42 1.38 12.29
N MET A 618 -13.25 0.38 11.99
CA MET A 618 -14.59 0.55 11.41
C MET A 618 -15.68 -0.03 12.33
N LYS A 619 -16.92 0.45 12.14
CA LYS A 619 -18.07 -0.01 12.90
C LYS A 619 -18.34 -1.50 12.67
N GLY A 620 -18.63 -2.22 13.74
CA GLY A 620 -19.06 -3.63 13.71
C GLY A 620 -17.91 -4.63 13.66
N LEU A 621 -16.65 -4.17 13.76
CA LEU A 621 -15.48 -5.03 13.84
C LEU A 621 -15.00 -5.20 15.28
N ASN A 622 -14.26 -6.26 15.53
CA ASN A 622 -13.84 -6.68 16.84
C ASN A 622 -12.41 -6.25 17.20
N PHE A 623 -12.02 -6.61 18.40
CA PHE A 623 -10.71 -6.33 18.97
C PHE A 623 -10.17 -7.61 19.62
N GLY A 624 -8.86 -7.72 19.65
CA GLY A 624 -8.20 -8.79 20.37
C GLY A 624 -8.09 -10.12 19.61
N THR A 625 -8.41 -10.15 18.32
CA THR A 625 -8.34 -11.36 17.51
C THR A 625 -6.89 -11.79 17.30
N PRO A 626 -6.52 -13.03 17.67
CA PRO A 626 -5.16 -13.54 17.45
C PRO A 626 -4.76 -13.54 15.99
N ALA A 627 -3.49 -13.30 15.71
CA ALA A 627 -2.86 -13.09 14.40
C ALA A 627 -3.25 -11.76 13.71
N TRP A 628 -4.49 -11.27 13.88
CA TRP A 628 -4.93 -9.96 13.36
C TRP A 628 -4.35 -8.83 14.21
N ALA A 629 -4.72 -8.76 15.46
CA ALA A 629 -4.28 -7.73 16.40
C ALA A 629 -2.77 -7.71 16.64
N ASP A 630 -2.09 -8.82 16.42
CA ASP A 630 -0.63 -8.97 16.55
C ASP A 630 0.16 -8.18 15.50
N ALA A 631 -0.48 -7.72 14.44
CA ALA A 631 0.14 -6.82 13.45
C ALA A 631 0.71 -5.54 14.10
N GLY A 632 0.06 -5.05 15.18
CA GLY A 632 0.55 -3.90 15.95
C GLY A 632 1.95 -4.09 16.54
N VAL A 633 2.42 -5.32 16.62
CA VAL A 633 3.78 -5.68 17.09
C VAL A 633 4.66 -6.18 15.95
N ILE A 634 4.11 -7.00 15.05
CA ILE A 634 4.87 -7.68 14.00
C ILE A 634 5.32 -6.70 12.91
N VAL A 635 4.45 -5.77 12.50
CA VAL A 635 4.77 -4.82 11.43
C VAL A 635 5.90 -3.86 11.82
N PRO A 636 5.88 -3.19 12.99
CA PRO A 636 7.00 -2.36 13.42
C PRO A 636 8.32 -3.12 13.47
N TRP A 637 8.30 -4.36 13.97
CA TRP A 637 9.49 -5.20 13.99
C TRP A 637 10.01 -5.51 12.59
N THR A 638 9.14 -5.86 11.65
CA THR A 638 9.54 -6.15 10.26
C THR A 638 10.14 -4.92 9.58
N ILE A 639 9.58 -3.73 9.78
CA ILE A 639 10.15 -2.48 9.25
C ILE A 639 11.52 -2.23 9.86
N TYR A 640 11.71 -2.48 11.16
CA TYR A 640 13.03 -2.40 11.78
C TYR A 640 14.03 -3.38 11.15
N GLU A 641 13.66 -4.65 10.97
CA GLU A 641 14.55 -5.65 10.34
C GLU A 641 14.95 -5.25 8.90
N MET A 642 13.99 -4.78 8.10
CA MET A 642 14.21 -4.49 6.68
C MET A 642 14.89 -3.14 6.43
N TYR A 643 14.67 -2.14 7.29
CA TYR A 643 15.14 -0.77 7.07
C TYR A 643 16.12 -0.27 8.14
N GLY A 644 16.28 -0.97 9.25
CA GLY A 644 17.11 -0.52 10.38
C GLY A 644 16.49 0.64 11.17
N ASP A 645 15.18 0.85 11.03
CA ASP A 645 14.47 1.98 11.66
C ASP A 645 14.11 1.69 13.11
N ALA A 646 15.00 2.01 14.06
CA ALA A 646 14.69 1.87 15.48
C ALA A 646 13.63 2.86 15.96
N ARG A 647 13.40 4.00 15.27
CA ARG A 647 12.41 5.00 15.68
C ARG A 647 10.97 4.48 15.53
N ILE A 648 10.70 3.56 14.60
CA ILE A 648 9.37 2.95 14.52
C ILE A 648 9.08 2.10 15.77
N LEU A 649 10.09 1.40 16.28
CA LEU A 649 9.96 0.66 17.55
C LEU A 649 9.77 1.64 18.72
N GLU A 650 10.59 2.69 18.81
CA GLU A 650 10.46 3.70 19.86
C GLU A 650 9.09 4.35 19.89
N ARG A 651 8.53 4.69 18.72
CA ARG A 651 7.21 5.33 18.58
C ARG A 651 6.07 4.41 19.01
N HIS A 652 6.19 3.12 18.77
CA HIS A 652 5.11 2.16 18.97
C HIS A 652 5.28 1.24 20.19
N ILE A 653 6.42 1.30 20.91
CA ILE A 653 6.70 0.37 22.00
C ILE A 653 5.63 0.37 23.10
N GLU A 654 5.03 1.52 23.41
CA GLU A 654 3.95 1.61 24.41
C GLU A 654 2.68 0.92 23.90
N SER A 655 2.34 1.06 22.64
CA SER A 655 1.22 0.36 22.01
C SER A 655 1.46 -1.16 21.99
N MET A 656 2.69 -1.57 21.66
CA MET A 656 3.10 -2.98 21.62
C MET A 656 3.07 -3.63 23.01
N THR A 657 3.58 -2.96 24.04
CA THR A 657 3.56 -3.46 25.42
C THR A 657 2.15 -3.57 25.94
N ARG A 658 1.29 -2.56 25.73
CA ARG A 658 -0.14 -2.59 26.12
C ARG A 658 -0.89 -3.75 25.46
N TRP A 659 -0.58 -4.10 24.21
CA TRP A 659 -1.15 -5.27 23.56
C TRP A 659 -0.76 -6.58 24.26
N VAL A 660 0.51 -6.78 24.57
CA VAL A 660 1.00 -7.98 25.26
C VAL A 660 0.42 -8.09 26.66
N ASP A 661 0.34 -6.98 27.41
CA ASP A 661 -0.25 -6.93 28.74
C ASP A 661 -1.75 -7.24 28.69
N TRP A 662 -2.46 -6.75 27.66
CA TRP A 662 -3.85 -7.08 27.43
C TRP A 662 -4.03 -8.59 27.15
N CYS A 663 -3.19 -9.19 26.29
CA CYS A 663 -3.20 -10.62 26.04
C CYS A 663 -3.00 -11.43 27.34
N ARG A 664 -2.06 -11.00 28.19
CA ARG A 664 -1.83 -11.63 29.50
C ARG A 664 -3.06 -11.58 30.39
N ALA A 665 -3.72 -10.44 30.48
CA ALA A 665 -4.94 -10.26 31.29
C ALA A 665 -6.12 -11.08 30.76
N HIS A 666 -6.15 -11.38 29.46
CA HIS A 666 -7.22 -12.14 28.80
C HIS A 666 -6.80 -13.58 28.48
N SER A 667 -5.95 -14.18 29.31
CA SER A 667 -5.51 -15.58 29.24
C SER A 667 -5.78 -16.33 30.52
N THR A 668 -6.07 -17.62 30.42
CA THR A 668 -6.21 -18.53 31.58
C THR A 668 -4.92 -19.34 31.70
N GLY A 669 -4.14 -19.14 32.77
CA GLY A 669 -2.84 -19.81 32.93
C GLY A 669 -1.89 -19.57 31.75
N LEU A 670 -1.88 -18.36 31.17
CA LEU A 670 -1.13 -17.96 30.01
C LEU A 670 -1.54 -18.64 28.67
N ILE A 671 -2.65 -19.33 28.65
CA ILE A 671 -3.33 -19.83 27.46
C ILE A 671 -4.30 -18.74 26.99
N ARG A 672 -4.15 -18.27 25.77
CA ARG A 672 -4.96 -17.21 25.17
C ARG A 672 -6.32 -17.76 24.70
N ASP A 673 -7.26 -17.92 25.65
CA ASP A 673 -8.54 -18.60 25.46
C ASP A 673 -9.77 -17.71 25.66
N ARG A 674 -9.58 -16.42 26.05
CA ARG A 674 -10.66 -15.47 26.33
C ARG A 674 -10.57 -14.23 25.46
N ASP A 675 -11.71 -13.59 25.19
CA ASP A 675 -11.83 -12.31 24.47
C ASP A 675 -11.01 -12.25 23.17
N ARG A 676 -11.15 -13.27 22.33
CA ARG A 676 -10.40 -13.46 21.09
C ARG A 676 -11.11 -12.86 19.85
N GLY A 677 -11.96 -11.87 20.05
CA GLY A 677 -12.71 -11.25 18.95
C GLY A 677 -13.52 -12.27 18.14
N ASN A 678 -13.44 -12.20 16.81
CA ASN A 678 -14.07 -13.19 15.93
C ASN A 678 -13.30 -14.50 15.83
N ASP A 679 -12.05 -14.52 16.26
CA ASP A 679 -11.18 -15.71 16.28
C ASP A 679 -11.23 -16.51 14.98
N TYR A 680 -10.72 -15.90 13.90
CA TYR A 680 -10.81 -16.46 12.55
C TYR A 680 -10.01 -17.77 12.35
N GLY A 681 -9.06 -18.08 13.25
CA GLY A 681 -8.21 -19.27 13.14
C GLY A 681 -7.18 -19.15 12.01
N ASP A 682 -6.82 -20.27 11.38
CA ASP A 682 -6.01 -20.27 10.17
C ASP A 682 -6.96 -20.07 8.98
N TRP A 683 -7.29 -18.80 8.72
CA TRP A 683 -8.36 -18.38 7.80
C TRP A 683 -8.19 -18.99 6.41
N LEU A 684 -9.25 -19.62 5.91
CA LEU A 684 -9.30 -20.33 4.62
C LEU A 684 -8.31 -21.51 4.48
N ALA A 685 -7.92 -22.15 5.61
CA ALA A 685 -7.22 -23.41 5.61
C ALA A 685 -8.07 -24.52 4.93
N ILE A 686 -7.41 -25.47 4.26
CA ILE A 686 -8.07 -26.51 3.50
C ILE A 686 -8.02 -27.85 4.25
N GLY A 687 -9.18 -28.28 4.76
CA GLY A 687 -9.32 -29.56 5.45
C GLY A 687 -8.39 -29.73 6.65
N ALA A 688 -8.12 -28.63 7.35
CA ALA A 688 -7.29 -28.58 8.54
C ALA A 688 -7.88 -27.55 9.53
N ASP A 689 -8.21 -28.00 10.73
CA ASP A 689 -8.76 -27.15 11.78
C ASP A 689 -7.75 -27.06 12.93
N THR A 690 -6.92 -26.02 12.90
CA THR A 690 -5.95 -25.76 13.96
C THR A 690 -6.67 -25.19 15.17
N PRO A 691 -6.45 -25.74 16.40
CA PRO A 691 -7.07 -25.21 17.59
C PRO A 691 -6.84 -23.71 17.76
N LYS A 692 -7.91 -22.95 17.86
CA LYS A 692 -7.85 -21.48 17.86
C LYS A 692 -7.11 -20.90 19.05
N ASP A 693 -7.22 -21.53 20.21
CA ASP A 693 -6.48 -21.17 21.43
C ASP A 693 -4.97 -21.49 21.32
N LEU A 694 -4.60 -22.52 20.52
CA LEU A 694 -3.21 -22.77 20.17
C LEU A 694 -2.66 -21.60 19.33
N ILE A 695 -3.37 -21.17 18.28
CA ILE A 695 -2.98 -20.02 17.46
C ILE A 695 -2.84 -18.78 18.35
N GLY A 696 -3.87 -18.53 19.19
CA GLY A 696 -3.85 -17.38 20.09
C GLY A 696 -2.66 -17.38 21.05
N THR A 697 -2.33 -18.54 21.61
CA THR A 697 -1.21 -18.67 22.56
C THR A 697 0.14 -18.54 21.84
N ALA A 698 0.26 -19.08 20.62
CA ALA A 698 1.47 -18.96 19.81
C ALA A 698 1.75 -17.48 19.42
N TYR A 699 0.73 -16.74 19.01
CA TYR A 699 0.88 -15.32 18.68
C TYR A 699 1.12 -14.45 19.93
N PHE A 700 0.50 -14.78 21.08
CA PHE A 700 0.82 -14.13 22.34
C PHE A 700 2.31 -14.31 22.71
N ALA A 701 2.85 -15.53 22.56
CA ALA A 701 4.27 -15.79 22.74
C ALA A 701 5.12 -14.98 21.75
N ARG A 702 4.74 -14.99 20.46
CA ARG A 702 5.49 -14.27 19.41
C ARG A 702 5.52 -12.76 19.68
N SER A 703 4.37 -12.14 19.98
CA SER A 703 4.30 -10.72 20.31
C SER A 703 5.11 -10.37 21.54
N THR A 704 5.10 -11.25 22.55
CA THR A 704 5.93 -11.07 23.76
C THR A 704 7.43 -11.12 23.46
N ASP A 705 7.90 -12.07 22.63
CA ASP A 705 9.30 -12.15 22.19
C ASP A 705 9.72 -10.89 21.41
N LEU A 706 8.87 -10.42 20.49
CA LEU A 706 9.16 -9.22 19.71
C LEU A 706 9.19 -7.95 20.56
N VAL A 707 8.32 -7.82 21.55
CA VAL A 707 8.38 -6.71 22.51
C VAL A 707 9.67 -6.76 23.31
N ALA A 708 10.08 -7.93 23.82
CA ALA A 708 11.34 -8.07 24.52
C ALA A 708 12.56 -7.68 23.67
N ARG A 709 12.59 -8.13 22.42
CA ARG A 709 13.64 -7.76 21.46
C ARG A 709 13.62 -6.26 21.15
N SER A 710 12.43 -5.66 20.97
CA SER A 710 12.30 -4.22 20.70
C SER A 710 12.82 -3.38 21.87
N LEU A 711 12.51 -3.76 23.09
CA LEU A 711 13.06 -3.11 24.29
C LEU A 711 14.57 -3.17 24.34
N ARG A 712 15.16 -4.32 24.01
CA ARG A 712 16.64 -4.47 23.93
C ARG A 712 17.25 -3.54 22.87
N VAL A 713 16.65 -3.48 21.69
CA VAL A 713 17.11 -2.55 20.62
C VAL A 713 17.08 -1.10 21.12
N LEU A 714 16.06 -0.75 21.90
CA LEU A 714 15.91 0.60 22.47
C LEU A 714 16.76 0.84 23.75
N GLY A 715 17.58 -0.14 24.17
CA GLY A 715 18.37 -0.03 25.38
C GLY A 715 17.54 -0.01 26.68
N ARG A 716 16.30 -0.53 26.64
CA ARG A 716 15.38 -0.59 27.76
C ARG A 716 15.37 -2.00 28.39
N ASP A 717 14.97 -2.10 29.68
CA ASP A 717 14.86 -3.39 30.37
C ASP A 717 13.77 -4.28 29.74
N ALA A 718 14.19 -5.44 29.24
CA ALA A 718 13.33 -6.43 28.59
C ALA A 718 12.95 -7.62 29.52
N SER A 719 13.54 -7.69 30.72
CA SER A 719 13.52 -8.87 31.59
C SER A 719 12.10 -9.38 31.91
N VAL A 720 11.13 -8.47 32.06
CA VAL A 720 9.72 -8.82 32.35
C VAL A 720 9.13 -9.61 31.18
N TYR A 721 9.35 -9.18 29.92
CA TYR A 721 8.79 -9.84 28.74
C TYR A 721 9.58 -11.09 28.35
N GLU A 722 10.89 -11.13 28.59
CA GLU A 722 11.70 -12.37 28.45
C GLU A 722 11.21 -13.47 29.39
N LYS A 723 10.98 -13.12 30.64
CA LYS A 723 10.37 -14.06 31.62
C LYS A 723 8.98 -14.49 31.16
N LEU A 724 8.14 -13.54 30.77
CA LEU A 724 6.78 -13.83 30.32
C LEU A 724 6.77 -14.75 29.10
N PHE A 725 7.65 -14.53 28.11
CA PHE A 725 7.80 -15.43 26.97
C PHE A 725 8.16 -16.86 27.42
N SER A 726 9.10 -17.02 28.35
CA SER A 726 9.48 -18.32 28.88
C SER A 726 8.31 -19.03 29.59
N GLU A 727 7.51 -18.29 30.35
CA GLU A 727 6.33 -18.79 31.03
C GLU A 727 5.22 -19.20 30.03
N ILE A 728 4.96 -18.39 28.98
CA ILE A 728 3.99 -18.73 27.92
C ILE A 728 4.46 -19.98 27.18
N ARG A 729 5.75 -20.05 26.82
CA ARG A 729 6.33 -21.24 26.18
C ARG A 729 6.12 -22.49 27.00
N ALA A 730 6.34 -22.43 28.31
CA ALA A 730 6.11 -23.56 29.21
C ALA A 730 4.63 -23.98 29.23
N ALA A 731 3.70 -23.02 29.30
CA ALA A 731 2.27 -23.29 29.23
C ALA A 731 1.84 -23.90 27.88
N PHE A 732 2.40 -23.38 26.77
CA PHE A 732 2.17 -23.91 25.42
C PHE A 732 2.61 -25.37 25.33
N ILE A 733 3.83 -25.69 25.78
CA ILE A 733 4.37 -27.06 25.76
C ILE A 733 3.47 -27.99 26.60
N ALA A 734 3.13 -27.57 27.80
CA ALA A 734 2.30 -28.38 28.73
C ALA A 734 0.93 -28.74 28.17
N LYS A 735 0.33 -27.82 27.36
CA LYS A 735 -1.03 -28.02 26.85
C LYS A 735 -1.06 -28.64 25.46
N TYR A 736 -0.13 -28.26 24.58
CA TYR A 736 -0.28 -28.54 23.15
C TYR A 736 0.78 -29.49 22.58
N VAL A 737 1.85 -29.83 23.32
CA VAL A 737 2.96 -30.63 22.79
C VAL A 737 3.02 -32.00 23.45
N GLY A 738 2.85 -33.04 22.63
CA GLY A 738 3.01 -34.43 23.08
C GLY A 738 4.48 -34.85 23.22
N PRO A 739 4.75 -35.98 23.92
CA PRO A 739 6.12 -36.42 24.23
C PRO A 739 6.95 -36.81 23.03
N ASP A 740 6.34 -37.08 21.90
CA ASP A 740 6.94 -37.44 20.62
C ASP A 740 6.89 -36.33 19.56
N GLY A 741 6.70 -35.07 20.02
CA GLY A 741 6.68 -33.88 19.16
C GLY A 741 5.36 -33.65 18.40
N GLU A 742 4.29 -34.34 18.76
CA GLU A 742 2.96 -34.03 18.25
C GLU A 742 2.51 -32.67 18.76
N VAL A 743 1.92 -31.86 17.89
CA VAL A 743 1.29 -30.58 18.22
C VAL A 743 -0.22 -30.73 18.10
N ALA A 744 -0.96 -30.28 19.09
CA ALA A 744 -2.42 -30.43 19.16
C ALA A 744 -3.11 -29.97 17.86
N GLY A 745 -4.12 -30.75 17.43
CA GLY A 745 -4.76 -30.57 16.13
C GLY A 745 -4.06 -31.22 14.95
N ASN A 746 -2.79 -31.61 15.08
CA ASN A 746 -1.98 -32.29 14.07
C ASN A 746 -2.10 -31.64 12.67
N THR A 747 -2.00 -30.31 12.62
CA THR A 747 -2.16 -29.52 11.39
C THR A 747 -0.84 -28.85 10.97
N GLN A 748 -0.69 -28.59 9.68
CA GLN A 748 0.50 -27.87 9.18
C GLN A 748 0.68 -26.53 9.92
N CYS A 749 -0.38 -25.71 10.06
CA CYS A 749 -0.31 -24.44 10.76
C CYS A 749 0.15 -24.58 12.22
N GLY A 750 -0.38 -25.55 12.97
CA GLY A 750 0.03 -25.80 14.35
C GLY A 750 1.52 -26.12 14.47
N TYR A 751 2.04 -27.01 13.61
CA TYR A 751 3.48 -27.31 13.58
C TYR A 751 4.33 -26.11 13.18
N LEU A 752 3.89 -25.33 12.19
CA LEU A 752 4.63 -24.14 11.73
C LEU A 752 4.76 -23.08 12.82
N LEU A 753 3.66 -22.81 13.54
CA LEU A 753 3.66 -21.86 14.67
C LEU A 753 4.59 -22.34 15.79
N ALA A 754 4.50 -23.62 16.16
CA ALA A 754 5.31 -24.19 17.23
C ALA A 754 6.82 -24.18 16.89
N ILE A 755 7.19 -24.51 15.65
CA ILE A 755 8.59 -24.53 15.17
C ILE A 755 9.11 -23.10 15.02
N ARG A 756 8.39 -22.25 14.30
CA ARG A 756 8.88 -20.92 13.90
C ARG A 756 8.97 -19.94 15.05
N PHE A 757 8.04 -20.03 16.02
CA PHE A 757 8.03 -19.16 17.20
C PHE A 757 8.85 -19.70 18.37
N GLY A 758 9.57 -20.83 18.18
CA GLY A 758 10.47 -21.39 19.20
C GLY A 758 9.73 -21.98 20.41
N LEU A 759 8.53 -22.51 20.20
CA LEU A 759 7.66 -22.99 21.29
C LEU A 759 7.88 -24.47 21.62
N LEU A 760 8.76 -25.15 20.91
CA LEU A 760 9.09 -26.57 21.15
C LEU A 760 10.36 -26.70 22.00
N PRO A 761 10.48 -27.77 22.81
CA PRO A 761 11.77 -28.22 23.29
C PRO A 761 12.71 -28.56 22.14
N ASP A 762 14.01 -28.23 22.24
CA ASP A 762 14.96 -28.45 21.15
C ASP A 762 15.00 -29.92 20.68
N GLY A 763 14.93 -30.89 21.59
CA GLY A 763 14.90 -32.30 21.26
C GLY A 763 13.65 -32.80 20.54
N LEU A 764 12.54 -32.05 20.57
CA LEU A 764 11.28 -32.39 19.89
C LEU A 764 11.10 -31.69 18.54
N ARG A 765 11.88 -30.65 18.27
CA ARG A 765 11.78 -29.88 17.02
C ARG A 765 11.98 -30.74 15.75
N PRO A 766 12.97 -31.66 15.69
CA PRO A 766 13.11 -32.55 14.53
C PRO A 766 11.89 -33.45 14.31
N ARG A 767 11.31 -34.02 15.39
CA ARG A 767 10.13 -34.89 15.30
C ARG A 767 8.89 -34.11 14.85
N ALA A 768 8.69 -32.90 15.34
CA ALA A 768 7.59 -32.05 14.90
C ALA A 768 7.72 -31.71 13.41
N LEU A 769 8.94 -31.50 12.91
CA LEU A 769 9.21 -31.30 11.49
C LEU A 769 8.90 -32.57 10.66
N GLU A 770 9.31 -33.75 11.13
CA GLU A 770 8.98 -35.02 10.46
C GLU A 770 7.45 -35.20 10.35
N ARG A 771 6.70 -34.84 11.38
CA ARG A 771 5.22 -34.90 11.37
C ARG A 771 4.62 -33.87 10.40
N LEU A 772 5.14 -32.65 10.34
CA LEU A 772 4.75 -31.64 9.35
C LEU A 772 4.95 -32.17 7.93
N VAL A 773 6.12 -32.76 7.66
CA VAL A 773 6.43 -33.34 6.33
C VAL A 773 5.52 -34.53 6.04
N ALA A 774 5.27 -35.40 7.04
CA ALA A 774 4.37 -36.54 6.89
C ALA A 774 2.92 -36.11 6.56
N ASP A 775 2.42 -35.05 7.17
CA ASP A 775 1.10 -34.51 6.82
C ASP A 775 1.08 -33.98 5.37
N ILE A 776 2.10 -33.23 4.95
CA ILE A 776 2.24 -32.78 3.56
C ILE A 776 2.23 -33.97 2.58
N GLU A 777 3.02 -35.01 2.86
CA GLU A 777 3.08 -36.22 2.02
C GLU A 777 1.74 -36.99 1.98
N SER A 778 1.06 -37.12 3.13
CA SER A 778 -0.24 -37.78 3.23
C SER A 778 -1.32 -37.08 2.39
N ARG A 779 -1.16 -35.79 2.12
CA ARG A 779 -2.01 -34.98 1.25
C ARG A 779 -1.52 -34.95 -0.20
N GLY A 780 -0.59 -35.84 -0.57
CA GLY A 780 -0.02 -35.88 -1.92
C GLY A 780 0.89 -34.70 -2.25
N GLY A 781 1.69 -34.27 -1.30
CA GLY A 781 2.64 -33.17 -1.46
C GLY A 781 1.95 -31.78 -1.54
N ARG A 782 0.85 -31.58 -0.81
CA ARG A 782 0.02 -30.37 -0.87
C ARG A 782 -0.02 -29.64 0.46
N LEU A 783 -0.16 -28.32 0.37
CA LEU A 783 -0.41 -27.49 1.54
C LEU A 783 -1.86 -27.64 2.05
N SER A 784 -2.06 -27.31 3.34
CA SER A 784 -3.40 -27.17 3.93
C SER A 784 -3.57 -25.84 4.67
N THR A 785 -2.56 -24.99 4.66
CA THR A 785 -2.51 -23.74 5.41
C THR A 785 -3.45 -22.69 4.84
N GLY A 786 -4.05 -21.92 5.74
CA GLY A 786 -4.68 -20.64 5.44
C GLY A 786 -3.72 -19.46 5.62
N PHE A 787 -4.26 -18.26 5.90
CA PHE A 787 -3.48 -17.02 5.98
C PHE A 787 -2.38 -17.07 7.05
N VAL A 788 -2.68 -17.66 8.22
CA VAL A 788 -1.74 -17.69 9.35
C VAL A 788 -0.53 -18.57 9.07
N GLY A 789 -0.75 -19.72 8.43
CA GLY A 789 0.31 -20.69 8.19
C GLY A 789 1.10 -20.49 6.92
N VAL A 790 0.49 -19.88 5.87
CA VAL A 790 1.04 -19.92 4.50
C VAL A 790 2.40 -19.23 4.37
N GLY A 791 2.59 -18.06 5.00
CA GLY A 791 3.86 -17.31 4.93
C GLY A 791 5.00 -17.99 5.71
N LEU A 792 4.67 -18.86 6.67
CA LEU A 792 5.66 -19.59 7.48
C LEU A 792 6.11 -20.90 6.84
N LEU A 793 5.34 -21.45 5.88
CA LEU A 793 5.49 -22.82 5.39
C LEU A 793 6.84 -23.05 4.69
N LEU A 794 7.10 -22.34 3.59
CA LEU A 794 8.32 -22.52 2.81
C LEU A 794 9.60 -22.17 3.59
N PRO A 795 9.68 -21.01 4.30
CA PRO A 795 10.86 -20.67 5.09
C PRO A 795 11.14 -21.69 6.20
N THR A 796 10.11 -22.20 6.89
CA THR A 796 10.29 -23.18 7.97
C THR A 796 10.88 -24.49 7.46
N LEU A 797 10.36 -25.00 6.35
CA LEU A 797 10.88 -26.22 5.71
C LEU A 797 12.32 -26.01 5.22
N ALA A 798 12.61 -24.91 4.57
CA ALA A 798 13.92 -24.60 4.03
C ALA A 798 14.99 -24.44 5.13
N ASP A 799 14.67 -23.70 6.22
CA ASP A 799 15.57 -23.51 7.35
C ASP A 799 15.84 -24.81 8.14
N ALA A 800 14.88 -25.75 8.08
CA ALA A 800 15.02 -27.08 8.68
C ALA A 800 15.70 -28.10 7.76
N GLY A 801 16.28 -27.67 6.63
CA GLY A 801 16.98 -28.55 5.69
C GLY A 801 16.07 -29.34 4.74
N ARG A 802 14.78 -29.00 4.67
CA ARG A 802 13.79 -29.64 3.77
C ARG A 802 13.39 -28.69 2.63
N ALA A 803 14.38 -28.06 2.00
CA ALA A 803 14.17 -27.26 0.80
C ALA A 803 13.55 -28.05 -0.35
N ASP A 804 13.80 -29.35 -0.40
CA ASP A 804 13.17 -30.31 -1.33
C ASP A 804 11.64 -30.28 -1.24
N VAL A 805 11.10 -30.28 -0.04
CA VAL A 805 9.65 -30.21 0.21
C VAL A 805 9.12 -28.81 -0.11
N ALA A 806 9.87 -27.77 0.26
CA ALA A 806 9.49 -26.39 -0.03
C ALA A 806 9.37 -26.14 -1.54
N TYR A 807 10.34 -26.58 -2.34
CA TYR A 807 10.26 -26.48 -3.82
C TYR A 807 9.11 -27.30 -4.41
N ARG A 808 8.86 -28.51 -3.90
CA ARG A 808 7.70 -29.30 -4.36
C ARG A 808 6.38 -28.60 -4.12
N LEU A 809 6.22 -27.94 -2.98
CA LEU A 809 5.03 -27.15 -2.68
C LEU A 809 4.92 -25.91 -3.58
N LEU A 810 6.03 -25.19 -3.80
CA LEU A 810 6.04 -24.01 -4.69
C LEU A 810 5.66 -24.40 -6.12
N LEU A 811 6.17 -25.52 -6.62
CA LEU A 811 5.98 -25.99 -8.01
C LEU A 811 4.75 -26.88 -8.19
N GLN A 812 3.99 -27.14 -7.13
CA GLN A 812 2.72 -27.86 -7.22
C GLN A 812 1.70 -27.03 -8.00
N ASP A 813 1.07 -27.63 -9.01
CA ASP A 813 0.05 -27.01 -9.86
C ASP A 813 -1.38 -27.56 -9.63
N ALA A 814 -1.51 -28.67 -8.90
CA ALA A 814 -2.80 -29.21 -8.52
C ALA A 814 -3.32 -28.53 -7.22
N PHE A 815 -4.65 -28.40 -7.12
CA PHE A 815 -5.34 -27.84 -5.94
C PHE A 815 -5.07 -28.63 -4.65
N PRO A 816 -4.84 -27.96 -3.50
CA PRO A 816 -4.57 -26.54 -3.32
C PRO A 816 -3.09 -26.22 -3.54
N SER A 817 -2.81 -25.18 -4.30
CA SER A 817 -1.45 -24.70 -4.56
C SER A 817 -1.45 -23.27 -5.15
N TRP A 818 -0.30 -22.57 -5.09
CA TRP A 818 -0.17 -21.27 -5.73
C TRP A 818 -0.25 -21.32 -7.24
N LEU A 819 0.34 -22.34 -7.87
CA LEU A 819 0.33 -22.44 -9.33
C LEU A 819 -1.01 -22.93 -9.89
N PHE A 820 -1.90 -23.47 -9.07
CA PHE A 820 -3.27 -23.79 -9.49
C PHE A 820 -3.97 -22.57 -10.07
N SER A 821 -3.98 -21.44 -9.33
CA SER A 821 -4.60 -20.21 -9.82
C SER A 821 -3.89 -19.64 -11.06
N VAL A 822 -2.55 -19.74 -11.11
CA VAL A 822 -1.73 -19.32 -12.26
C VAL A 822 -2.12 -20.09 -13.52
N LYS A 823 -2.22 -21.43 -13.43
CA LYS A 823 -2.65 -22.31 -14.53
C LYS A 823 -4.07 -22.02 -15.02
N HIS A 824 -4.91 -21.43 -14.16
CA HIS A 824 -6.28 -21.04 -14.49
C HIS A 824 -6.42 -19.55 -14.82
N GLY A 825 -5.31 -18.89 -15.23
CA GLY A 825 -5.32 -17.53 -15.78
C GLY A 825 -5.41 -16.40 -14.76
N ALA A 826 -5.13 -16.67 -13.49
CA ALA A 826 -5.01 -15.63 -12.49
C ALA A 826 -3.92 -14.61 -12.85
N THR A 827 -4.24 -13.34 -12.64
CA THR A 827 -3.31 -12.21 -12.84
C THR A 827 -3.03 -11.45 -11.54
N THR A 828 -3.67 -11.88 -10.48
CA THR A 828 -3.56 -11.41 -9.09
C THR A 828 -3.64 -12.63 -8.17
N ILE A 829 -3.35 -12.47 -6.88
CA ILE A 829 -3.54 -13.54 -5.88
C ILE A 829 -5.02 -13.58 -5.50
N TRP A 830 -5.60 -14.78 -5.45
CA TRP A 830 -6.97 -15.02 -5.01
C TRP A 830 -7.04 -15.14 -3.48
N GLU A 831 -8.18 -14.75 -2.92
CA GLU A 831 -8.46 -14.91 -1.49
C GLU A 831 -8.52 -16.38 -1.06
N ARG A 832 -9.16 -17.22 -1.91
CA ARG A 832 -9.36 -18.65 -1.67
C ARG A 832 -8.52 -19.48 -2.61
N TRP A 833 -8.00 -20.60 -2.13
CA TRP A 833 -7.34 -21.60 -2.97
C TRP A 833 -8.24 -22.10 -4.10
N ASP A 834 -9.56 -22.22 -3.83
CA ASP A 834 -10.59 -22.71 -4.73
C ASP A 834 -11.56 -21.60 -5.20
N GLY A 835 -11.14 -20.37 -5.32
CA GLY A 835 -11.97 -19.22 -5.74
C GLY A 835 -12.68 -19.46 -7.07
N TRP A 836 -12.04 -20.21 -7.97
CA TRP A 836 -12.59 -20.64 -9.25
C TRP A 836 -12.01 -22.01 -9.63
N THR A 837 -12.84 -22.88 -10.25
CA THR A 837 -12.37 -24.12 -10.84
C THR A 837 -13.03 -24.35 -12.20
N PRO A 838 -12.40 -25.13 -13.11
CA PRO A 838 -12.98 -25.41 -14.43
C PRO A 838 -14.36 -26.08 -14.37
N GLU A 839 -14.56 -26.97 -13.38
CA GLU A 839 -15.79 -27.78 -13.26
C GLU A 839 -16.95 -26.97 -12.68
N ARG A 840 -16.65 -25.99 -11.84
CA ARG A 840 -17.66 -25.28 -11.05
C ARG A 840 -17.83 -23.81 -11.46
N GLY A 841 -16.79 -23.19 -12.03
CA GLY A 841 -16.68 -21.73 -12.14
C GLY A 841 -16.37 -21.10 -10.79
N PRO A 842 -16.87 -19.87 -10.50
CA PRO A 842 -16.66 -19.18 -9.24
C PRO A 842 -17.17 -19.98 -8.04
N HIS A 843 -16.53 -19.79 -6.88
CA HIS A 843 -16.94 -20.45 -5.63
C HIS A 843 -18.37 -20.09 -5.25
N PRO A 844 -19.20 -21.05 -4.76
CA PRO A 844 -20.60 -20.80 -4.42
C PRO A 844 -20.79 -19.88 -3.21
N ASP A 845 -19.79 -19.80 -2.32
CA ASP A 845 -19.75 -18.79 -1.27
C ASP A 845 -19.30 -17.45 -1.87
N ILE A 846 -20.26 -16.75 -2.47
CA ILE A 846 -20.01 -15.49 -3.17
C ILE A 846 -19.47 -14.39 -2.28
N GLY A 847 -19.81 -14.44 -0.99
CA GLY A 847 -19.38 -13.46 0.01
C GLY A 847 -17.89 -13.49 0.31
N MET A 848 -17.23 -14.61 0.03
CA MET A 848 -15.83 -14.90 0.35
C MET A 848 -15.00 -15.18 -0.91
N ASN A 849 -15.30 -14.54 -2.03
CA ASN A 849 -14.67 -14.83 -3.30
C ASN A 849 -14.08 -13.58 -3.96
N SER A 850 -12.93 -13.11 -3.44
CA SER A 850 -12.13 -12.06 -4.06
C SER A 850 -11.05 -12.66 -4.95
N PHE A 851 -10.88 -12.11 -6.15
CA PHE A 851 -9.80 -12.53 -7.06
C PHE A 851 -8.58 -11.59 -6.97
N ASN A 852 -8.58 -10.61 -6.06
CA ASN A 852 -7.45 -9.76 -5.77
C ASN A 852 -7.31 -9.54 -4.25
N HIS A 853 -6.51 -10.43 -3.60
CA HIS A 853 -6.38 -10.50 -2.16
C HIS A 853 -4.99 -11.05 -1.81
N TYR A 854 -4.07 -10.22 -1.35
CA TYR A 854 -2.64 -10.52 -1.39
C TYR A 854 -2.13 -11.54 -0.35
N SER A 855 -2.88 -11.88 0.69
CA SER A 855 -2.40 -12.65 1.86
C SER A 855 -1.74 -13.98 1.50
N LEU A 856 -2.35 -14.79 0.62
CA LEU A 856 -1.78 -16.05 0.16
C LEU A 856 -0.51 -15.87 -0.68
N GLY A 857 -0.24 -14.65 -1.16
CA GLY A 857 1.00 -14.28 -1.85
C GLY A 857 2.20 -14.05 -0.94
N SER A 858 2.06 -14.23 0.38
CA SER A 858 3.16 -14.10 1.35
C SER A 858 4.33 -15.07 1.11
N CYS A 859 4.14 -16.11 0.29
CA CYS A 859 5.22 -16.97 -0.22
C CYS A 859 6.26 -16.20 -1.04
N GLY A 860 5.94 -15.00 -1.55
CA GLY A 860 6.86 -14.16 -2.33
C GLY A 860 8.12 -13.77 -1.56
N GLN A 861 8.08 -13.66 -0.24
CA GLN A 861 9.28 -13.49 0.57
C GLN A 861 10.32 -14.58 0.28
N TRP A 862 9.91 -15.84 0.19
CA TRP A 862 10.78 -16.98 0.00
C TRP A 862 11.53 -16.94 -1.35
N LEU A 863 10.91 -16.33 -2.38
CA LEU A 863 11.57 -16.16 -3.69
C LEU A 863 12.83 -15.27 -3.55
N PHE A 864 12.78 -14.23 -2.72
CA PHE A 864 13.92 -13.36 -2.48
C PHE A 864 14.87 -13.88 -1.41
N SER A 865 14.33 -14.34 -0.27
CA SER A 865 15.15 -14.75 0.89
C SER A 865 15.86 -16.08 0.71
N ASP A 866 15.26 -16.98 -0.08
CA ASP A 866 15.77 -18.34 -0.21
C ASP A 866 16.15 -18.68 -1.66
N VAL A 867 15.24 -18.56 -2.65
CA VAL A 867 15.60 -18.83 -4.05
C VAL A 867 16.69 -17.86 -4.51
N GLY A 868 16.50 -16.57 -4.31
CA GLY A 868 17.52 -15.53 -4.53
C GLY A 868 18.58 -15.47 -3.45
N GLY A 869 18.25 -15.88 -2.23
CA GLY A 869 19.16 -15.97 -1.10
C GLY A 869 19.51 -14.65 -0.42
N ILE A 870 18.71 -13.58 -0.57
CA ILE A 870 19.00 -12.25 0.00
C ILE A 870 18.22 -12.06 1.30
N THR A 871 18.91 -11.97 2.46
CA THR A 871 18.28 -11.81 3.77
C THR A 871 19.02 -10.75 4.60
N PRO A 872 18.33 -9.88 5.35
CA PRO A 872 19.02 -9.05 6.34
C PRO A 872 19.63 -9.92 7.44
N ASP A 873 20.78 -9.55 7.96
CA ASP A 873 21.32 -10.19 9.14
C ASP A 873 20.59 -9.67 10.39
N PRO A 874 19.99 -10.54 11.22
CA PRO A 874 19.24 -10.09 12.40
C PRO A 874 20.05 -9.27 13.41
N GLU A 875 21.38 -9.45 13.45
CA GLU A 875 22.28 -8.67 14.31
C GLU A 875 22.63 -7.30 13.71
N HIS A 876 22.43 -7.12 12.40
CA HIS A 876 22.74 -5.91 11.64
C HIS A 876 21.61 -5.56 10.69
N PRO A 877 20.46 -5.09 11.20
CA PRO A 877 19.25 -4.84 10.43
C PRO A 877 19.44 -3.76 9.36
N GLY A 878 18.46 -3.63 8.47
CA GLY A 878 18.50 -2.66 7.37
C GLY A 878 19.63 -2.94 6.38
N PHE A 879 20.02 -4.21 6.23
CA PHE A 879 21.08 -4.65 5.31
C PHE A 879 22.43 -3.96 5.54
N GLU A 880 22.73 -3.58 6.77
CA GLU A 880 24.09 -3.16 7.14
C GLU A 880 25.07 -4.32 6.96
N ARG A 881 24.64 -5.50 7.39
CA ARG A 881 25.19 -6.79 7.00
C ARG A 881 24.05 -7.65 6.44
N MET A 882 24.31 -8.35 5.37
CA MET A 882 23.35 -9.28 4.77
C MET A 882 23.88 -10.70 4.76
N ILE A 883 22.93 -11.65 4.70
CA ILE A 883 23.23 -13.06 4.46
C ILE A 883 22.82 -13.34 3.02
N ILE A 884 23.75 -13.84 2.22
CA ILE A 884 23.49 -14.28 0.85
C ILE A 884 23.63 -15.81 0.83
N ARG A 885 22.47 -16.50 0.70
CA ARG A 885 22.40 -17.97 0.79
C ARG A 885 21.38 -18.53 -0.19
N PRO A 886 21.67 -18.52 -1.49
CA PRO A 886 20.74 -19.06 -2.47
C PRO A 886 20.52 -20.57 -2.27
N ARG A 887 19.28 -21.02 -2.48
CA ARG A 887 18.87 -22.43 -2.42
C ARG A 887 18.96 -23.05 -3.81
N VAL A 888 20.16 -23.45 -4.18
CA VAL A 888 20.46 -24.03 -5.49
C VAL A 888 20.28 -25.56 -5.54
N ASP A 889 19.86 -26.15 -4.43
CA ASP A 889 19.62 -27.59 -4.21
C ASP A 889 18.20 -28.04 -4.60
N GLY A 890 17.46 -27.20 -5.32
CA GLY A 890 16.14 -27.47 -5.86
C GLY A 890 16.14 -27.82 -7.34
N PRO A 891 14.94 -27.91 -7.94
CA PRO A 891 14.77 -28.26 -9.36
C PRO A 891 14.99 -27.07 -10.32
N LEU A 892 15.10 -25.83 -9.83
CA LEU A 892 15.44 -24.68 -10.65
C LEU A 892 16.91 -24.75 -11.06
N THR A 893 17.21 -24.40 -12.30
CA THR A 893 18.58 -24.39 -12.82
C THR A 893 19.20 -22.99 -12.82
N GLU A 894 18.38 -21.96 -12.76
CA GLU A 894 18.83 -20.57 -12.60
C GLU A 894 17.78 -19.69 -11.91
N ALA A 895 18.25 -18.72 -11.18
CA ALA A 895 17.44 -17.63 -10.70
C ALA A 895 18.26 -16.36 -10.49
N SER A 896 17.57 -15.22 -10.53
CA SER A 896 18.12 -13.91 -10.17
C SER A 896 17.16 -13.16 -9.28
N ALA A 897 17.72 -12.48 -8.27
CA ALA A 897 17.01 -11.56 -7.39
C ALA A 897 17.80 -10.26 -7.24
N GLY A 898 17.12 -9.14 -7.34
CA GLY A 898 17.65 -7.83 -7.02
C GLY A 898 16.81 -7.17 -5.93
N TYR A 899 17.46 -6.51 -5.00
CA TYR A 899 16.78 -5.77 -3.95
C TYR A 899 17.46 -4.42 -3.70
N ARG A 900 16.70 -3.34 -3.82
CA ARG A 900 17.15 -1.99 -3.51
C ARG A 900 16.86 -1.68 -2.04
N SER A 901 17.84 -1.99 -1.20
CA SER A 901 17.77 -1.67 0.22
C SER A 901 17.96 -0.16 0.46
N ILE A 902 17.71 0.29 1.68
CA ILE A 902 18.00 1.68 2.13
C ILE A 902 19.48 2.06 1.98
N ARG A 903 20.38 1.08 1.81
CA ARG A 903 21.83 1.26 1.68
C ARG A 903 22.36 1.10 0.25
N GLY A 904 21.48 0.75 -0.70
CA GLY A 904 21.82 0.55 -2.10
C GLY A 904 21.38 -0.82 -2.64
N THR A 905 21.74 -1.10 -3.87
CA THR A 905 21.27 -2.29 -4.60
C THR A 905 22.10 -3.51 -4.23
N ILE A 906 21.39 -4.58 -3.85
CA ILE A 906 21.89 -5.93 -3.67
C ILE A 906 21.41 -6.74 -4.87
N SER A 907 22.28 -7.54 -5.50
CA SER A 907 21.84 -8.47 -6.54
C SER A 907 22.53 -9.81 -6.40
N VAL A 908 21.77 -10.85 -6.68
CA VAL A 908 22.25 -12.24 -6.69
C VAL A 908 21.70 -12.91 -7.94
N ALA A 909 22.58 -13.52 -8.74
CA ALA A 909 22.17 -14.34 -9.87
C ALA A 909 23.00 -15.63 -9.87
N TRP A 910 22.33 -16.77 -9.98
CA TRP A 910 22.99 -18.05 -9.97
C TRP A 910 22.49 -18.97 -11.10
N LYS A 911 23.41 -19.84 -11.57
CA LYS A 911 23.13 -20.94 -12.49
C LYS A 911 23.80 -22.18 -11.97
N SER A 912 23.07 -23.31 -12.00
CA SER A 912 23.55 -24.60 -11.53
C SER A 912 23.30 -25.67 -12.62
N ALA A 913 24.33 -26.36 -13.02
CA ALA A 913 24.22 -27.43 -14.00
C ALA A 913 25.29 -28.49 -13.75
N ALA A 914 24.92 -29.80 -13.76
CA ALA A 914 25.81 -30.95 -13.69
C ALA A 914 26.86 -30.85 -12.54
N GLY A 915 26.48 -30.33 -11.39
CA GLY A 915 27.36 -30.20 -10.21
C GLY A 915 28.28 -28.98 -10.24
N ALA A 916 28.29 -28.19 -11.30
CA ALA A 916 28.94 -26.88 -11.36
C ALA A 916 27.94 -25.77 -11.09
N MET A 917 28.40 -24.68 -10.46
CA MET A 917 27.58 -23.50 -10.19
C MET A 917 28.32 -22.21 -10.51
N THR A 918 27.64 -21.24 -11.06
CA THR A 918 28.09 -19.83 -11.10
C THR A 918 27.20 -18.99 -10.24
N LEU A 919 27.78 -17.98 -9.59
CA LEU A 919 27.07 -17.08 -8.70
C LEU A 919 27.64 -15.66 -8.83
N ASP A 920 26.84 -14.76 -9.36
CA ASP A 920 27.15 -13.34 -9.40
C ASP A 920 26.50 -12.64 -8.21
N VAL A 921 27.26 -11.81 -7.48
CA VAL A 921 26.82 -11.11 -6.26
C VAL A 921 27.23 -9.66 -6.30
N GLN A 922 26.31 -8.76 -5.99
CA GLN A 922 26.60 -7.33 -5.75
C GLN A 922 26.28 -6.98 -4.31
N VAL A 923 27.26 -6.38 -3.62
CA VAL A 923 27.15 -5.89 -2.26
C VAL A 923 27.33 -4.36 -2.26
N PRO A 924 26.35 -3.57 -1.76
CA PRO A 924 26.43 -2.10 -1.77
C PRO A 924 27.64 -1.55 -1.02
N ALA A 925 28.12 -0.38 -1.41
CA ALA A 925 29.16 0.33 -0.68
C ALA A 925 28.77 0.52 0.79
N ASN A 926 29.77 0.47 1.69
CA ASN A 926 29.59 0.61 3.14
C ASN A 926 28.79 -0.52 3.81
N THR A 927 28.56 -1.65 3.14
CA THR A 927 27.91 -2.83 3.69
C THR A 927 28.78 -4.07 3.57
N THR A 928 28.39 -5.14 4.25
CA THR A 928 29.09 -6.44 4.18
C THR A 928 28.09 -7.56 3.95
N ALA A 929 28.55 -8.68 3.37
CA ALA A 929 27.73 -9.85 3.20
C ALA A 929 28.42 -11.11 3.73
N ARG A 930 27.66 -11.96 4.42
CA ARG A 930 28.02 -13.34 4.68
C ARG A 930 27.45 -14.21 3.57
N LEU A 931 28.29 -14.62 2.65
CA LEU A 931 27.93 -15.48 1.55
C LEU A 931 28.10 -16.94 1.96
N GLU A 932 27.08 -17.77 1.75
CA GLU A 932 27.08 -19.22 2.03
C GLU A 932 26.88 -20.01 0.73
N ILE A 933 27.94 -20.57 0.18
CA ILE A 933 27.97 -21.32 -1.07
C ILE A 933 28.02 -22.81 -0.78
N PRO A 934 27.14 -23.67 -1.30
CA PRO A 934 27.32 -25.11 -1.22
C PRO A 934 28.56 -25.52 -2.04
N ALA A 935 29.49 -26.18 -1.41
CA ALA A 935 30.74 -26.66 -2.05
C ALA A 935 31.33 -27.80 -1.26
N ARG A 936 32.16 -28.65 -1.92
CA ARG A 936 32.86 -29.75 -1.28
C ARG A 936 34.02 -29.27 -0.39
N SER A 937 34.64 -28.17 -0.78
CA SER A 937 35.71 -27.51 -0.03
C SER A 937 35.88 -26.05 -0.50
N LEU A 938 36.70 -25.26 0.20
CA LEU A 938 37.06 -23.90 -0.23
C LEU A 938 37.85 -23.89 -1.54
N GLU A 939 38.70 -24.93 -1.77
CA GLU A 939 39.51 -25.07 -2.98
C GLU A 939 38.65 -25.31 -4.26
N ALA A 940 37.42 -25.78 -4.11
CA ALA A 940 36.51 -25.97 -5.24
C ALA A 940 35.93 -24.64 -5.74
N ILE A 941 36.16 -23.52 -5.02
CA ILE A 941 35.56 -22.23 -5.36
C ILE A 941 36.63 -21.30 -5.96
N ARG A 942 36.26 -20.62 -7.02
CA ARG A 942 37.03 -19.53 -7.63
C ARG A 942 36.19 -18.26 -7.68
N GLU A 943 36.82 -17.11 -7.41
CA GLU A 943 36.22 -15.80 -7.72
C GLU A 943 36.98 -15.20 -8.91
N SER A 944 36.29 -14.95 -10.02
CA SER A 944 36.89 -14.46 -11.27
C SER A 944 38.17 -15.23 -11.70
N GLY A 945 38.17 -16.55 -11.46
CA GLY A 945 39.31 -17.45 -11.72
C GLY A 945 40.36 -17.52 -10.60
N SER A 946 40.35 -16.65 -9.62
CA SER A 946 41.31 -16.57 -8.52
C SER A 946 40.86 -17.39 -7.30
N ARG A 947 41.82 -17.77 -6.44
CA ARG A 947 41.53 -18.39 -5.15
C ARG A 947 40.94 -17.35 -4.20
N LEU A 948 40.06 -17.76 -3.30
CA LEU A 948 39.33 -16.85 -2.38
C LEU A 948 40.29 -16.03 -1.48
N ASP A 949 41.39 -16.62 -1.06
CA ASP A 949 42.40 -16.00 -0.19
C ASP A 949 43.19 -14.85 -0.83
N SER A 950 43.13 -14.73 -2.16
CA SER A 950 43.84 -13.69 -2.93
C SER A 950 42.92 -12.60 -3.48
N VAL A 951 41.63 -12.64 -3.15
CA VAL A 951 40.63 -11.71 -3.71
C VAL A 951 40.42 -10.50 -2.82
N GLU A 952 40.59 -9.30 -3.38
CA GLU A 952 40.24 -8.05 -2.70
C GLU A 952 38.77 -8.03 -2.32
N GLY A 953 38.48 -7.61 -1.07
CA GLY A 953 37.09 -7.51 -0.56
C GLY A 953 36.62 -8.80 0.13
N ILE A 954 37.35 -9.91 0.04
CA ILE A 954 37.08 -11.10 0.86
C ILE A 954 37.89 -10.97 2.15
N THR A 955 37.23 -10.95 3.32
CA THR A 955 37.88 -10.70 4.61
C THR A 955 38.05 -11.95 5.43
N SER A 956 37.28 -12.98 5.24
CA SER A 956 37.46 -14.30 5.84
C SER A 956 36.73 -15.38 5.06
N THR A 957 37.25 -16.64 5.20
CA THR A 957 36.64 -17.83 4.59
C THR A 957 36.65 -18.96 5.61
N GLU A 958 35.54 -19.69 5.70
CA GLU A 958 35.35 -20.87 6.54
C GLU A 958 34.60 -21.93 5.74
N TRP A 959 34.97 -23.20 5.88
CA TRP A 959 34.14 -24.29 5.38
C TRP A 959 33.47 -25.00 6.56
N LYS A 960 32.12 -25.03 6.53
CA LYS A 960 31.34 -25.62 7.61
C LYS A 960 30.03 -26.18 7.06
N ASP A 961 29.62 -27.34 7.54
CA ASP A 961 28.35 -28.00 7.24
C ASP A 961 28.06 -28.11 5.72
N GLY A 962 29.11 -28.47 4.91
CA GLY A 962 29.01 -28.61 3.46
C GLY A 962 28.88 -27.29 2.68
N ARG A 963 29.14 -26.16 3.33
CA ARG A 963 29.09 -24.82 2.72
C ARG A 963 30.37 -24.02 3.01
N ALA A 964 30.79 -23.28 2.00
CA ALA A 964 31.80 -22.23 2.23
C ALA A 964 31.09 -20.99 2.73
N ARG A 965 31.54 -20.48 3.86
CA ARG A 965 31.16 -19.17 4.41
C ARG A 965 32.23 -18.17 4.06
N VAL A 966 31.85 -17.17 3.27
CA VAL A 966 32.76 -16.14 2.77
C VAL A 966 32.26 -14.78 3.24
N MET A 967 33.07 -14.03 3.94
CA MET A 967 32.76 -12.65 4.32
C MET A 967 33.18 -11.70 3.21
N LEU A 968 32.24 -11.03 2.62
CA LEU A 968 32.42 -10.06 1.53
C LEU A 968 32.30 -8.63 2.06
N GLY A 969 33.23 -7.78 1.67
CA GLY A 969 33.01 -6.34 1.66
C GLY A 969 32.13 -5.93 0.47
N SER A 970 31.90 -4.62 0.33
CA SER A 970 31.19 -4.07 -0.83
C SER A 970 31.87 -4.39 -2.15
N GLY A 971 31.12 -4.43 -3.24
CA GLY A 971 31.63 -4.69 -4.59
C GLY A 971 30.84 -5.73 -5.37
N THR A 972 31.32 -6.03 -6.56
CA THR A 972 30.75 -7.08 -7.43
C THR A 972 31.70 -8.26 -7.48
N TYR A 973 31.14 -9.46 -7.32
CA TYR A 973 31.87 -10.73 -7.26
C TYR A 973 31.24 -11.74 -8.21
N ARG A 974 32.09 -12.57 -8.81
CA ARG A 974 31.68 -13.68 -9.67
C ARG A 974 32.33 -14.97 -9.23
N PHE A 975 31.55 -15.81 -8.58
CA PHE A 975 32.02 -17.12 -8.10
C PHE A 975 31.71 -18.22 -9.11
N ALA A 976 32.62 -19.17 -9.20
CA ALA A 976 32.46 -20.45 -9.86
C ALA A 976 32.75 -21.56 -8.84
N VAL A 977 31.82 -22.51 -8.70
CA VAL A 977 32.01 -23.73 -7.92
C VAL A 977 32.25 -24.87 -8.89
N LEU A 978 33.40 -25.49 -8.77
CA LEU A 978 33.82 -26.63 -9.58
C LEU A 978 33.14 -27.90 -9.07
N PRO A 979 32.79 -28.86 -9.95
CA PRO A 979 32.15 -30.12 -9.59
C PRO A 979 32.86 -30.95 -8.55
#